data_0c961f5f51e17b7bf1e4479733479d2f
#
_entry.id   0c961f5f51e17b7bf1e4479733479d2f
#
_cell.length_a   1.000
_cell.length_b   1.000
_cell.length_c   1.000
_cell.angle_alpha   90.00
_cell.angle_beta   90.00
_cell.angle_gamma   90.00
#
_symmetry.space_group_name_H-M   'P 1'
#
loop_
_entity.id
_entity.type
_entity.pdbx_description
1 polymer ?
#
loop_
_entity_poly.entity_id
_entity_poly.type
_entity_poly.pdbx_seq_one_letter_code
_entity_poly.pdbx_strand_id
1 'polypeptide(L)'
;MARNTIDFGIDLGTTNSEIGVVDRGQVQIIRNGFRDEITPSAVRIDRKGSIIVGKLAFNQRVDDRENTHTQFKRLMGSQQILAFASSGRQLTPEELSAEVLKSLRQDVLREMGEEINAAVITVPALFEIPQCDATRRAAELGGITCSPLLQEPIAAALAYGFQAESLDGFLMVYDLGGGTFDASLIRSLEGRLRVVDHAGDNFLGGKDFDEKLLDFFIKTLRNDFGLRQLDPNNDRKAFAKLLAEAENAKIQLSNNATAYVSITDLGRGLEDFEASFEVTRSEYENLIDPYVRRTVEILNHLLDANHLSKDAVNRIILVGGPTLTPHVRSAVEAALGVKPEFRVDPMTIVARGAALFASSQRTPQVKNEKLPKGTLRLKLAYTPVSQDMETDVAGKIEDLEGYSEVRIEISRNDGGWNSGQLRLTGTAFMASVSLNNRSVNDFHIKALDMTGNAILIEPDHFTITHGPMVEDAPLSRSILLGLSDNTAHMLIRKGTTVPCQGRSKRGEIVTTHEVAKGETKDVLNIPLLQGENDRSDRNKEVGTLRITGTKISRNLPAGSEIEIVVDVDRDFKTKVVAFIPILNQSFELIFGNTVAPKPRMEDMQADFEAEKERLSRIAKGQIANPVASDERGLSLLGGRVTDLEEQLGRAKEKDPDAAEKARRGIEELKAQIDLIEESQKWPALLHRLEEAKQFASEATQSSNQIKDSDRLQKILAEVGSAVEAKNSQRLEKIISTLDSLGWEIWARQDDFWVTSFHNVAKYADRFIDKQRGNSLIEEGSLAIERSDFASLRSIVRELWSLVPDSEETTKEKTLVPSSLRKKTMGYL
;
A
#
# COMPACT_ATOMS: atom_id res chain seq x y z
N MET A 1 -18.21 33.84 8.63
CA MET A 1 -17.32 33.80 9.81
C MET A 1 -16.25 32.77 9.51
N ALA A 2 -15.02 33.01 9.92
CA ALA A 2 -13.95 32.02 9.71
C ALA A 2 -14.20 30.80 10.59
N ARG A 3 -14.13 29.59 10.02
CA ARG A 3 -14.31 28.34 10.78
C ARG A 3 -13.04 28.03 11.57
N ASN A 4 -13.17 27.65 12.83
CA ASN A 4 -12.04 27.25 13.68
C ASN A 4 -11.62 25.77 13.45
N THR A 5 -12.55 24.99 12.90
CA THR A 5 -12.38 23.60 12.49
C THR A 5 -12.56 23.47 10.98
N ILE A 6 -12.08 22.38 10.43
CA ILE A 6 -12.15 22.15 8.96
C ILE A 6 -13.59 21.98 8.52
N ASP A 7 -14.39 21.19 9.26
CA ASP A 7 -15.80 20.88 9.09
C ASP A 7 -16.21 20.23 7.75
N PHE A 8 -15.36 20.29 6.72
CA PHE A 8 -15.61 19.72 5.40
C PHE A 8 -14.88 18.41 5.21
N GLY A 9 -15.61 17.38 4.81
CA GLY A 9 -15.06 16.08 4.48
C GLY A 9 -15.42 15.69 3.04
N ILE A 10 -14.43 15.26 2.28
CA ILE A 10 -14.58 14.87 0.88
C ILE A 10 -14.32 13.38 0.77
N ASP A 11 -15.26 12.66 0.19
CA ASP A 11 -15.02 11.36 -0.41
C ASP A 11 -14.62 11.58 -1.87
N LEU A 12 -13.34 11.41 -2.15
CA LEU A 12 -12.82 11.48 -3.52
C LEU A 12 -12.84 10.06 -4.12
N GLY A 13 -13.98 9.63 -4.62
CA GLY A 13 -14.19 8.26 -5.09
C GLY A 13 -13.72 7.99 -6.53
N THR A 14 -13.53 6.72 -6.87
CA THR A 14 -13.14 6.29 -8.22
C THR A 14 -14.22 6.59 -9.26
N THR A 15 -15.47 6.39 -8.90
CA THR A 15 -16.64 6.60 -9.80
C THR A 15 -17.40 7.86 -9.45
N ASN A 16 -17.60 8.11 -8.19
CA ASN A 16 -18.36 9.23 -7.65
C ASN A 16 -17.56 9.91 -6.55
N SER A 17 -17.79 11.20 -6.37
CA SER A 17 -17.20 11.99 -5.29
C SER A 17 -18.27 12.84 -4.63
N GLU A 18 -18.16 12.99 -3.32
CA GLU A 18 -19.10 13.73 -2.47
C GLU A 18 -18.35 14.64 -1.50
N ILE A 19 -19.02 15.72 -1.09
CA ILE A 19 -18.54 16.58 -0.02
C ILE A 19 -19.60 16.73 1.06
N GLY A 20 -19.23 16.38 2.26
CA GLY A 20 -20.04 16.58 3.47
C GLY A 20 -19.54 17.78 4.27
N VAL A 21 -20.44 18.35 5.04
CA VAL A 21 -20.13 19.43 5.99
C VAL A 21 -20.82 19.17 7.32
N VAL A 22 -20.15 19.55 8.41
CA VAL A 22 -20.83 19.73 9.70
C VAL A 22 -21.27 21.19 9.79
N ASP A 23 -22.57 21.39 9.78
CA ASP A 23 -23.17 22.71 9.97
C ASP A 23 -24.17 22.65 11.13
N ARG A 24 -24.00 23.55 12.08
CA ARG A 24 -24.86 23.65 13.31
C ARG A 24 -25.06 22.30 14.01
N GLY A 25 -23.99 21.52 14.10
CA GLY A 25 -24.02 20.22 14.79
C GLY A 25 -24.61 19.07 13.98
N GLN A 26 -24.99 19.28 12.72
CA GLN A 26 -25.54 18.25 11.83
C GLN A 26 -24.66 18.01 10.62
N VAL A 27 -24.58 16.74 10.21
CA VAL A 27 -23.86 16.35 9.00
C VAL A 27 -24.78 16.45 7.81
N GLN A 28 -24.39 17.23 6.82
CA GLN A 28 -25.12 17.41 5.57
C GLN A 28 -24.20 17.08 4.40
N ILE A 29 -24.77 16.51 3.32
CA ILE A 29 -24.06 16.37 2.04
C ILE A 29 -24.42 17.59 1.18
N ILE A 30 -23.40 18.25 0.66
CA ILE A 30 -23.56 19.41 -0.24
C ILE A 30 -24.03 18.92 -1.60
N ARG A 31 -25.07 19.53 -2.11
CA ARG A 31 -25.63 19.19 -3.41
C ARG A 31 -24.90 19.90 -4.54
N ASN A 32 -24.68 19.17 -5.62
CA ASN A 32 -24.08 19.73 -6.83
C ASN A 32 -25.06 20.61 -7.63
N GLY A 33 -24.61 21.18 -8.74
CA GLY A 33 -25.43 22.04 -9.59
C GLY A 33 -26.68 21.40 -10.19
N PHE A 34 -26.80 20.07 -10.12
CA PHE A 34 -27.98 19.31 -10.52
C PHE A 34 -28.86 18.93 -9.34
N ARG A 35 -28.54 19.40 -8.14
CA ARG A 35 -29.16 19.05 -6.86
C ARG A 35 -28.97 17.58 -6.43
N ASP A 36 -28.04 16.87 -7.05
CA ASP A 36 -27.66 15.53 -6.66
C ASP A 36 -26.63 15.62 -5.51
N GLU A 37 -26.65 14.65 -4.58
CA GLU A 37 -25.66 14.56 -3.49
C GLU A 37 -24.33 13.97 -3.98
N ILE A 38 -24.33 13.36 -5.15
CA ILE A 38 -23.23 12.63 -5.74
C ILE A 38 -22.79 13.30 -7.02
N THR A 39 -21.49 13.51 -7.16
CA THR A 39 -20.86 14.06 -8.37
C THR A 39 -20.00 12.99 -9.03
N PRO A 40 -20.33 12.55 -10.26
CA PRO A 40 -19.49 11.60 -10.98
C PRO A 40 -18.04 12.10 -11.12
N SER A 41 -17.07 11.26 -10.83
CA SER A 41 -15.63 11.54 -11.00
C SER A 41 -15.25 11.42 -12.47
N ALA A 42 -15.77 12.36 -13.28
CA ALA A 42 -15.62 12.43 -14.72
C ALA A 42 -15.18 13.83 -15.15
N VAL A 43 -14.19 13.89 -16.04
CA VAL A 43 -13.65 15.14 -16.59
C VAL A 43 -13.63 15.07 -18.10
N ARG A 44 -14.18 16.10 -18.75
CA ARG A 44 -14.17 16.28 -20.19
C ARG A 44 -13.52 17.61 -20.55
N ILE A 45 -12.70 17.63 -21.59
CA ILE A 45 -12.14 18.87 -22.14
C ILE A 45 -12.59 19.02 -23.58
N ASP A 46 -13.31 20.09 -23.87
CA ASP A 46 -13.82 20.38 -25.20
C ASP A 46 -12.74 20.96 -26.14
N ARG A 47 -13.07 21.17 -27.41
CA ARG A 47 -12.16 21.75 -28.42
C ARG A 47 -11.66 23.17 -28.09
N LYS A 48 -12.38 23.91 -27.23
CA LYS A 48 -12.00 25.24 -26.78
C LYS A 48 -11.09 25.20 -25.55
N GLY A 49 -10.84 24.00 -25.00
CA GLY A 49 -10.07 23.80 -23.77
C GLY A 49 -10.90 24.03 -22.50
N SER A 50 -12.23 24.13 -22.59
CA SER A 50 -13.11 24.25 -21.43
C SER A 50 -13.20 22.91 -20.69
N ILE A 51 -13.02 22.95 -19.37
CA ILE A 51 -13.08 21.79 -18.51
C ILE A 51 -14.52 21.64 -18.01
N ILE A 52 -15.08 20.46 -18.19
CA ILE A 52 -16.41 20.06 -17.75
C ILE A 52 -16.25 18.90 -16.80
N VAL A 53 -16.87 18.97 -15.61
CA VAL A 53 -16.75 17.95 -14.55
C VAL A 53 -18.13 17.40 -14.19
N GLY A 54 -18.16 16.18 -13.68
CA GLY A 54 -19.36 15.57 -13.11
C GLY A 54 -20.33 15.04 -14.16
N LYS A 55 -21.64 15.19 -13.89
CA LYS A 55 -22.74 14.58 -14.66
C LYS A 55 -22.70 14.90 -16.16
N LEU A 56 -22.38 16.13 -16.52
CA LEU A 56 -22.29 16.53 -17.93
C LEU A 56 -21.13 15.85 -18.65
N ALA A 57 -19.97 15.76 -18.01
CA ALA A 57 -18.83 15.02 -18.53
C ALA A 57 -19.16 13.53 -18.64
N PHE A 58 -19.71 12.95 -17.57
CA PHE A 58 -20.08 11.55 -17.50
C PHE A 58 -21.05 11.13 -18.63
N ASN A 59 -22.04 11.95 -18.93
CA ASN A 59 -23.00 11.68 -19.99
C ASN A 59 -22.35 11.68 -21.38
N GLN A 60 -21.22 12.38 -21.56
CA GLN A 60 -20.49 12.43 -22.83
C GLN A 60 -19.44 11.29 -22.99
N ARG A 61 -19.26 10.43 -21.98
CA ARG A 61 -18.25 9.36 -22.00
C ARG A 61 -18.43 8.35 -23.14
N VAL A 62 -19.63 8.26 -23.67
CA VAL A 62 -19.98 7.39 -24.81
C VAL A 62 -19.69 8.08 -26.13
N ASP A 63 -20.22 9.29 -26.32
CA ASP A 63 -20.17 9.99 -27.60
C ASP A 63 -18.84 10.72 -27.83
N ASP A 64 -18.15 11.12 -26.76
CA ASP A 64 -16.89 11.88 -26.82
C ASP A 64 -15.82 11.25 -25.90
N ARG A 65 -15.62 9.95 -26.03
CA ARG A 65 -14.70 9.16 -25.21
C ARG A 65 -13.26 9.68 -25.27
N GLU A 66 -12.80 10.15 -26.42
CA GLU A 66 -11.43 10.65 -26.60
C GLU A 66 -11.15 11.96 -25.86
N ASN A 67 -12.20 12.63 -25.39
CA ASN A 67 -12.13 13.88 -24.65
C ASN A 67 -12.77 13.78 -23.26
N THR A 68 -13.13 12.58 -22.81
CA THR A 68 -13.76 12.34 -21.50
C THR A 68 -13.06 11.20 -20.76
N HIS A 69 -12.56 11.49 -19.58
CA HIS A 69 -11.90 10.50 -18.72
C HIS A 69 -12.66 10.31 -17.43
N THR A 70 -12.76 9.04 -17.02
CA THR A 70 -13.38 8.59 -15.77
C THR A 70 -12.41 7.63 -15.06
N GLN A 71 -12.66 7.28 -13.80
CA GLN A 71 -11.93 6.27 -13.03
C GLN A 71 -10.42 6.52 -12.88
N PHE A 72 -9.94 7.72 -13.10
CA PHE A 72 -8.52 8.09 -13.03
C PHE A 72 -7.93 7.99 -11.61
N LYS A 73 -8.76 7.90 -10.55
CA LYS A 73 -8.29 7.62 -9.17
C LYS A 73 -7.50 6.30 -9.09
N ARG A 74 -7.86 5.29 -9.90
CA ARG A 74 -7.12 4.01 -9.97
C ARG A 74 -5.68 4.17 -10.44
N LEU A 75 -5.37 5.27 -11.14
CA LEU A 75 -4.07 5.60 -11.69
C LEU A 75 -3.29 6.60 -10.81
N MET A 76 -3.81 6.98 -9.65
CA MET A 76 -3.15 7.90 -8.72
C MET A 76 -1.77 7.37 -8.30
N GLY A 77 -0.80 8.28 -8.26
CA GLY A 77 0.60 7.94 -7.95
C GLY A 77 1.35 7.24 -9.09
N SER A 78 0.73 7.10 -10.29
CA SER A 78 1.39 6.57 -11.49
C SER A 78 1.84 7.70 -12.42
N GLN A 79 2.71 7.37 -13.40
CA GLN A 79 3.15 8.32 -14.46
C GLN A 79 2.20 8.33 -15.67
N GLN A 80 0.98 7.85 -15.52
CA GLN A 80 0.04 7.87 -16.62
C GLN A 80 -0.32 9.31 -17.00
N ILE A 81 -0.42 9.52 -18.29
CA ILE A 81 -0.88 10.78 -18.87
C ILE A 81 -2.13 10.47 -19.69
N LEU A 82 -3.20 11.18 -19.40
CA LEU A 82 -4.46 11.05 -20.10
C LEU A 82 -4.60 12.20 -21.11
N ALA A 83 -4.73 11.84 -22.38
CA ALA A 83 -4.77 12.80 -23.48
C ALA A 83 -6.20 13.11 -23.87
N PHE A 84 -6.45 14.38 -24.23
CA PHE A 84 -7.71 14.89 -24.76
C PHE A 84 -7.51 15.26 -26.22
N ALA A 85 -8.04 14.42 -27.13
CA ALA A 85 -7.74 14.50 -28.56
C ALA A 85 -8.12 15.84 -29.19
N SER A 86 -9.28 16.41 -28.85
CA SER A 86 -9.80 17.63 -29.46
C SER A 86 -9.05 18.91 -29.05
N SER A 87 -8.53 18.96 -27.83
CA SER A 87 -7.80 20.11 -27.27
C SER A 87 -6.29 19.96 -27.33
N GLY A 88 -5.79 18.73 -27.53
CA GLY A 88 -4.36 18.40 -27.43
C GLY A 88 -3.81 18.46 -26.00
N ARG A 89 -4.64 18.69 -24.99
CA ARG A 89 -4.22 18.72 -23.59
C ARG A 89 -3.89 17.31 -23.10
N GLN A 90 -2.97 17.27 -22.16
CA GLN A 90 -2.54 16.04 -21.47
C GLN A 90 -2.55 16.35 -19.99
N LEU A 91 -3.25 15.53 -19.20
CA LEU A 91 -3.35 15.70 -17.75
C LEU A 91 -2.97 14.39 -17.03
N THR A 92 -2.39 14.55 -15.86
CA THR A 92 -2.13 13.45 -14.93
C THR A 92 -3.40 13.07 -14.15
N PRO A 93 -3.45 11.90 -13.50
CA PRO A 93 -4.56 11.53 -12.62
C PRO A 93 -4.77 12.54 -11.49
N GLU A 94 -3.71 13.12 -10.96
CA GLU A 94 -3.75 14.16 -9.93
C GLU A 94 -4.41 15.44 -10.42
N GLU A 95 -4.07 15.88 -11.63
CA GLU A 95 -4.68 17.08 -12.25
C GLU A 95 -6.18 16.85 -12.55
N LEU A 96 -6.56 15.65 -12.98
CA LEU A 96 -7.97 15.31 -13.18
C LEU A 96 -8.74 15.26 -11.85
N SER A 97 -8.14 14.68 -10.82
CA SER A 97 -8.72 14.66 -9.47
C SER A 97 -8.85 16.09 -8.90
N ALA A 98 -7.89 16.96 -9.20
CA ALA A 98 -7.94 18.36 -8.83
C ALA A 98 -9.14 19.09 -9.46
N GLU A 99 -9.49 18.77 -10.71
CA GLU A 99 -10.68 19.35 -11.34
C GLU A 99 -11.98 18.91 -10.67
N VAL A 100 -12.06 17.66 -10.21
CA VAL A 100 -13.20 17.19 -9.38
C VAL A 100 -13.25 17.95 -8.06
N LEU A 101 -12.13 18.11 -7.38
CA LEU A 101 -12.05 18.86 -6.11
C LEU A 101 -12.44 20.33 -6.28
N LYS A 102 -12.04 20.98 -7.39
CA LYS A 102 -12.48 22.34 -7.74
C LYS A 102 -14.00 22.41 -7.93
N SER A 103 -14.60 21.39 -8.58
CA SER A 103 -16.05 21.31 -8.76
C SER A 103 -16.76 21.22 -7.41
N LEU A 104 -16.31 20.34 -6.50
CA LEU A 104 -16.88 20.22 -5.16
C LEU A 104 -16.75 21.52 -4.34
N ARG A 105 -15.61 22.20 -4.43
CA ARG A 105 -15.44 23.53 -3.81
C ARG A 105 -16.44 24.56 -4.37
N GLN A 106 -16.67 24.53 -5.67
CA GLN A 106 -17.63 25.41 -6.32
C GLN A 106 -19.07 25.10 -5.88
N ASP A 107 -19.36 23.82 -5.58
CA ASP A 107 -20.66 23.42 -5.05
C ASP A 107 -20.87 23.98 -3.63
N VAL A 108 -19.85 23.97 -2.77
CA VAL A 108 -19.88 24.61 -1.44
C VAL A 108 -20.12 26.12 -1.58
N LEU A 109 -19.37 26.79 -2.47
CA LEU A 109 -19.54 28.24 -2.67
C LEU A 109 -20.97 28.56 -3.14
N ARG A 110 -21.55 27.75 -4.01
CA ARG A 110 -22.91 27.95 -4.52
C ARG A 110 -23.98 27.69 -3.46
N GLU A 111 -23.84 26.64 -2.65
CA GLU A 111 -24.88 26.20 -1.70
C GLU A 111 -24.80 26.99 -0.38
N MET A 112 -23.57 27.27 0.07
CA MET A 112 -23.33 27.91 1.38
C MET A 112 -22.79 29.34 1.29
N GLY A 113 -22.31 29.79 0.12
CA GLY A 113 -21.66 31.09 -0.03
C GLY A 113 -20.25 31.14 0.58
N GLU A 114 -19.64 29.99 0.89
CA GLU A 114 -18.34 29.89 1.53
C GLU A 114 -17.27 29.41 0.55
N GLU A 115 -16.11 30.07 0.54
CA GLU A 115 -14.90 29.55 -0.10
C GLU A 115 -14.12 28.70 0.90
N ILE A 116 -13.77 27.48 0.53
CA ILE A 116 -13.00 26.56 1.37
C ILE A 116 -11.61 26.34 0.82
N ASN A 117 -10.63 26.28 1.71
CA ASN A 117 -9.24 25.91 1.43
C ASN A 117 -8.74 24.76 2.34
N ALA A 118 -9.61 24.22 3.16
CA ALA A 118 -9.34 23.11 4.06
C ALA A 118 -10.49 22.10 3.97
N ALA A 119 -10.15 20.81 3.81
CA ALA A 119 -11.08 19.69 3.86
C ALA A 119 -10.33 18.41 4.22
N VAL A 120 -10.95 17.53 4.98
CA VAL A 120 -10.48 16.15 5.11
C VAL A 120 -10.79 15.40 3.83
N ILE A 121 -9.82 14.67 3.28
CA ILE A 121 -10.01 13.88 2.06
C ILE A 121 -9.83 12.40 2.38
N THR A 122 -10.75 11.56 1.91
CA THR A 122 -10.66 10.13 2.17
C THR A 122 -9.79 9.41 1.14
N VAL A 123 -9.14 8.36 1.61
CA VAL A 123 -8.31 7.46 0.80
C VAL A 123 -8.65 6.00 1.15
N PRO A 124 -8.59 5.07 0.19
CA PRO A 124 -8.70 3.64 0.46
C PRO A 124 -7.68 3.18 1.51
N ALA A 125 -8.04 2.20 2.32
CA ALA A 125 -7.14 1.64 3.34
C ALA A 125 -5.86 1.04 2.73
N LEU A 126 -5.95 0.53 1.49
CA LEU A 126 -4.84 -0.07 0.74
C LEU A 126 -3.98 0.95 -0.02
N PHE A 127 -4.29 2.26 0.06
CA PHE A 127 -3.43 3.25 -0.59
C PHE A 127 -2.03 3.23 0.00
N GLU A 128 -1.07 3.20 -0.89
CA GLU A 128 0.36 3.26 -0.58
C GLU A 128 0.84 4.71 -0.55
N ILE A 129 2.04 4.94 -0.04
CA ILE A 129 2.63 6.29 0.09
C ILE A 129 2.52 7.12 -1.20
N PRO A 130 2.87 6.60 -2.42
CA PRO A 130 2.75 7.39 -3.64
C PRO A 130 1.33 7.83 -3.97
N GLN A 131 0.32 7.03 -3.63
CA GLN A 131 -1.09 7.33 -3.88
C GLN A 131 -1.63 8.36 -2.89
N CYS A 132 -1.22 8.29 -1.61
CA CYS A 132 -1.52 9.30 -0.61
C CYS A 132 -0.90 10.66 -1.00
N ASP A 133 0.36 10.66 -1.45
CA ASP A 133 1.03 11.87 -1.93
C ASP A 133 0.35 12.47 -3.16
N ALA A 134 -0.08 11.62 -4.10
CA ALA A 134 -0.83 12.05 -5.28
C ALA A 134 -2.18 12.68 -4.90
N THR A 135 -2.85 12.14 -3.87
CA THR A 135 -4.11 12.72 -3.36
C THR A 135 -3.89 14.10 -2.76
N ARG A 136 -2.81 14.29 -1.98
CA ARG A 136 -2.46 15.63 -1.45
C ARG A 136 -2.12 16.61 -2.57
N ARG A 137 -1.34 16.20 -3.59
CA ARG A 137 -1.06 17.06 -4.75
C ARG A 137 -2.34 17.44 -5.49
N ALA A 138 -3.27 16.50 -5.67
CA ALA A 138 -4.57 16.80 -6.25
C ALA A 138 -5.34 17.85 -5.43
N ALA A 139 -5.30 17.75 -4.09
CA ALA A 139 -5.91 18.72 -3.20
C ALA A 139 -5.29 20.11 -3.35
N GLU A 140 -3.96 20.22 -3.34
CA GLU A 140 -3.24 21.48 -3.53
C GLU A 140 -3.56 22.11 -4.89
N LEU A 141 -3.52 21.32 -5.97
CA LEU A 141 -3.91 21.75 -7.32
C LEU A 141 -5.40 22.15 -7.40
N GLY A 142 -6.24 21.52 -6.58
CA GLY A 142 -7.65 21.83 -6.38
C GLY A 142 -7.89 23.07 -5.53
N GLY A 143 -6.83 23.67 -4.93
CA GLY A 143 -6.91 24.82 -4.04
C GLY A 143 -7.31 24.50 -2.60
N ILE A 144 -7.15 23.24 -2.19
CA ILE A 144 -7.30 22.78 -0.81
C ILE A 144 -5.90 22.64 -0.23
N THR A 145 -5.45 23.66 0.51
CA THR A 145 -4.07 23.74 1.03
C THR A 145 -3.88 23.04 2.38
N CYS A 146 -4.98 22.74 3.08
CA CYS A 146 -5.00 21.93 4.28
C CYS A 146 -5.91 20.72 4.04
N SER A 147 -5.32 19.56 3.82
CA SER A 147 -6.03 18.33 3.45
C SER A 147 -5.54 17.12 4.26
N PRO A 148 -5.90 17.02 5.56
CA PRO A 148 -5.66 15.80 6.31
C PRO A 148 -6.30 14.61 5.60
N LEU A 149 -5.58 13.47 5.53
CA LEU A 149 -6.09 12.25 4.92
C LEU A 149 -6.75 11.37 5.97
N LEU A 150 -7.87 10.76 5.61
CA LEU A 150 -8.59 9.80 6.44
C LEU A 150 -8.87 8.53 5.65
N GLN A 151 -8.63 7.36 6.22
CA GLN A 151 -8.98 6.10 5.56
C GLN A 151 -10.50 5.94 5.44
N GLU A 152 -10.99 5.57 4.25
CA GLU A 152 -12.42 5.37 3.93
C GLU A 152 -13.15 4.48 4.96
N PRO A 153 -12.60 3.32 5.40
CA PRO A 153 -13.26 2.48 6.39
C PRO A 153 -13.40 3.14 7.75
N ILE A 154 -12.47 3.99 8.15
CA ILE A 154 -12.58 4.76 9.39
C ILE A 154 -13.68 5.81 9.28
N ALA A 155 -13.75 6.49 8.14
CA ALA A 155 -14.82 7.44 7.88
C ALA A 155 -16.20 6.74 7.95
N ALA A 156 -16.35 5.59 7.28
CA ALA A 156 -17.58 4.81 7.31
C ALA A 156 -17.95 4.36 8.75
N ALA A 157 -16.97 3.87 9.52
CA ALA A 157 -17.18 3.46 10.90
C ALA A 157 -17.56 4.65 11.81
N LEU A 158 -17.00 5.83 11.59
CA LEU A 158 -17.39 7.06 12.30
C LEU A 158 -18.84 7.43 12.04
N ALA A 159 -19.24 7.51 10.76
CA ALA A 159 -20.60 7.86 10.38
C ALA A 159 -21.62 6.87 10.94
N TYR A 160 -21.30 5.58 10.88
CA TYR A 160 -22.12 4.52 11.44
C TYR A 160 -22.20 4.64 12.97
N GLY A 161 -21.07 4.84 13.63
CA GLY A 161 -20.96 4.93 15.08
C GLY A 161 -21.69 6.11 15.69
N PHE A 162 -21.80 7.17 14.94
CA PHE A 162 -22.58 8.34 15.33
C PHE A 162 -24.07 8.04 15.45
N GLN A 163 -24.58 7.01 14.77
CA GLN A 163 -25.99 6.61 14.79
C GLN A 163 -26.27 5.33 15.61
N ALA A 164 -25.24 4.53 15.93
CA ALA A 164 -25.40 3.28 16.63
C ALA A 164 -25.42 3.44 18.16
N GLU A 165 -26.23 2.66 18.89
CA GLU A 165 -26.33 2.74 20.37
C GLU A 165 -25.06 2.24 21.07
N SER A 166 -24.39 1.25 20.53
CA SER A 166 -23.09 0.73 20.99
C SER A 166 -22.29 0.25 19.80
N LEU A 167 -20.97 0.46 19.85
CA LEU A 167 -20.04 0.05 18.81
C LEU A 167 -19.03 -0.99 19.28
N ASP A 168 -19.03 -1.38 20.55
CA ASP A 168 -17.99 -2.27 21.09
C ASP A 168 -17.95 -3.61 20.34
N GLY A 169 -16.73 -4.06 20.07
CA GLY A 169 -16.44 -5.30 19.37
C GLY A 169 -15.72 -5.09 18.04
N PHE A 170 -15.75 -6.13 17.19
CA PHE A 170 -15.19 -6.08 15.86
C PHE A 170 -16.23 -5.68 14.82
N LEU A 171 -15.86 -4.72 13.99
CA LEU A 171 -16.63 -4.24 12.86
C LEU A 171 -15.92 -4.67 11.58
N MET A 172 -16.66 -5.20 10.62
CA MET A 172 -16.17 -5.44 9.27
C MET A 172 -16.71 -4.35 8.35
N VAL A 173 -15.84 -3.51 7.81
CA VAL A 173 -16.20 -2.59 6.73
C VAL A 173 -15.94 -3.30 5.41
N TYR A 174 -16.98 -3.47 4.63
CA TYR A 174 -16.96 -4.08 3.31
C TYR A 174 -17.24 -2.97 2.29
N ASP A 175 -16.18 -2.47 1.70
CA ASP A 175 -16.25 -1.39 0.70
C ASP A 175 -16.08 -1.95 -0.69
N LEU A 176 -17.17 -2.04 -1.43
CA LEU A 176 -17.18 -2.44 -2.84
C LEU A 176 -17.54 -1.23 -3.69
N GLY A 177 -16.51 -0.55 -4.15
CA GLY A 177 -16.63 0.63 -4.99
C GLY A 177 -16.85 0.30 -6.47
N GLY A 178 -16.80 1.33 -7.31
CA GLY A 178 -16.92 1.15 -8.76
C GLY A 178 -15.74 0.42 -9.40
N GLY A 179 -14.58 0.40 -8.74
CA GLY A 179 -13.37 -0.21 -9.31
C GLY A 179 -12.41 -0.83 -8.31
N THR A 180 -12.70 -0.74 -7.03
CA THR A 180 -11.87 -1.29 -5.95
C THR A 180 -12.75 -2.03 -4.96
N PHE A 181 -12.19 -3.03 -4.33
CA PHE A 181 -12.75 -3.72 -3.17
C PHE A 181 -11.79 -3.60 -2.00
N ASP A 182 -12.27 -3.09 -0.89
CA ASP A 182 -11.53 -2.98 0.37
C ASP A 182 -12.34 -3.62 1.50
N ALA A 183 -11.70 -4.50 2.26
CA ALA A 183 -12.22 -5.07 3.48
C ALA A 183 -11.35 -4.62 4.65
N SER A 184 -11.95 -4.03 5.68
CA SER A 184 -11.22 -3.55 6.85
C SER A 184 -11.84 -4.08 8.13
N LEU A 185 -10.99 -4.68 8.95
CA LEU A 185 -11.33 -5.12 10.28
C LEU A 185 -11.05 -4.01 11.28
N ILE A 186 -12.08 -3.48 11.90
CA ILE A 186 -11.98 -2.40 12.88
C ILE A 186 -12.37 -2.94 14.24
N ARG A 187 -11.58 -2.63 15.26
CA ARG A 187 -11.94 -2.86 16.65
C ARG A 187 -12.47 -1.56 17.25
N SER A 188 -13.63 -1.63 17.83
CA SER A 188 -14.16 -0.60 18.69
C SER A 188 -14.11 -1.06 20.14
N LEU A 189 -13.51 -0.27 20.99
CA LEU A 189 -13.42 -0.50 22.42
C LEU A 189 -13.62 0.84 23.15
N GLU A 190 -14.60 0.92 24.02
CA GLU A 190 -14.93 2.15 24.73
C GLU A 190 -15.01 3.35 23.79
N GLY A 191 -15.69 3.16 22.62
CA GLY A 191 -15.88 4.18 21.59
C GLY A 191 -14.59 4.61 20.84
N ARG A 192 -13.46 3.95 21.03
CA ARG A 192 -12.24 4.18 20.26
C ARG A 192 -12.20 3.22 19.07
N LEU A 193 -12.10 3.79 17.89
CA LEU A 193 -12.02 3.06 16.64
C LEU A 193 -10.56 2.89 16.23
N ARG A 194 -10.15 1.65 16.03
CA ARG A 194 -8.81 1.27 15.56
C ARG A 194 -8.91 0.29 14.40
N VAL A 195 -8.23 0.55 13.30
CA VAL A 195 -8.03 -0.45 12.25
C VAL A 195 -7.09 -1.53 12.79
N VAL A 196 -7.57 -2.78 12.77
CA VAL A 196 -6.76 -3.95 13.15
C VAL A 196 -5.93 -4.40 11.96
N ASP A 197 -6.60 -4.63 10.82
CA ASP A 197 -5.96 -5.02 9.56
C ASP A 197 -6.94 -4.75 8.40
N HIS A 198 -6.44 -4.87 7.18
CA HIS A 198 -7.21 -4.70 5.96
C HIS A 198 -6.69 -5.60 4.86
N ALA A 199 -7.58 -5.97 3.95
CA ALA A 199 -7.29 -6.72 2.73
C ALA A 199 -8.20 -6.23 1.62
N GLY A 200 -7.85 -6.47 0.36
CA GLY A 200 -8.70 -6.02 -0.73
C GLY A 200 -8.09 -6.31 -2.10
N ASP A 201 -8.79 -5.79 -3.11
CA ASP A 201 -8.38 -5.88 -4.50
C ASP A 201 -8.65 -4.55 -5.19
N ASN A 202 -7.58 -3.84 -5.54
CA ASN A 202 -7.66 -2.51 -6.17
C ASN A 202 -8.20 -2.54 -7.61
N PHE A 203 -8.54 -3.70 -8.14
CA PHE A 203 -9.04 -3.89 -9.50
C PHE A 203 -10.30 -4.77 -9.56
N LEU A 204 -11.02 -4.88 -8.46
CA LEU A 204 -12.30 -5.55 -8.37
C LEU A 204 -13.37 -4.56 -7.92
N GLY A 205 -14.43 -4.39 -8.72
CA GLY A 205 -15.51 -3.46 -8.38
C GLY A 205 -16.68 -3.53 -9.36
N GLY A 206 -17.57 -2.55 -9.28
CA GLY A 206 -18.76 -2.45 -10.11
C GLY A 206 -18.47 -2.47 -11.62
N LYS A 207 -17.30 -1.98 -12.05
CA LYS A 207 -16.86 -2.02 -13.45
C LYS A 207 -16.72 -3.46 -13.96
N ASP A 208 -16.18 -4.37 -13.15
CA ASP A 208 -16.03 -5.78 -13.54
C ASP A 208 -17.41 -6.43 -13.71
N PHE A 209 -18.40 -6.00 -12.93
CA PHE A 209 -19.80 -6.44 -13.10
C PHE A 209 -20.39 -5.91 -14.41
N ASP A 210 -20.12 -4.64 -14.74
CA ASP A 210 -20.57 -4.03 -16.01
C ASP A 210 -19.92 -4.71 -17.21
N GLU A 211 -18.66 -5.08 -17.15
CA GLU A 211 -17.95 -5.81 -18.21
C GLU A 211 -18.56 -7.19 -18.44
N LYS A 212 -18.98 -7.90 -17.40
CA LYS A 212 -19.66 -9.21 -17.56
C LYS A 212 -21.06 -9.08 -18.17
N LEU A 213 -21.79 -8.04 -17.80
CA LEU A 213 -23.04 -7.72 -18.49
C LEU A 213 -22.82 -7.32 -19.95
N LEU A 214 -21.76 -6.54 -20.24
CA LEU A 214 -21.37 -6.21 -21.61
C LEU A 214 -21.09 -7.47 -22.44
N ASP A 215 -20.31 -8.41 -21.92
CA ASP A 215 -20.02 -9.67 -22.59
C ASP A 215 -21.31 -10.47 -22.85
N PHE A 216 -22.20 -10.49 -21.88
CA PHE A 216 -23.53 -11.12 -21.99
C PHE A 216 -24.37 -10.43 -23.07
N PHE A 217 -24.42 -9.12 -23.11
CA PHE A 217 -25.15 -8.34 -24.12
C PHE A 217 -24.62 -8.62 -25.52
N ILE A 218 -23.30 -8.57 -25.72
CA ILE A 218 -22.69 -8.86 -27.04
C ILE A 218 -23.08 -10.25 -27.49
N LYS A 219 -23.07 -11.25 -26.59
CA LYS A 219 -23.44 -12.62 -26.91
C LYS A 219 -24.92 -12.74 -27.27
N THR A 220 -25.83 -12.12 -26.52
CA THR A 220 -27.29 -12.10 -26.75
C THR A 220 -27.59 -11.41 -28.07
N LEU A 221 -27.03 -10.22 -28.29
CA LEU A 221 -27.24 -9.46 -29.53
C LEU A 221 -26.76 -10.22 -30.77
N ARG A 222 -25.67 -10.97 -30.65
CA ARG A 222 -25.13 -11.80 -31.74
C ARG A 222 -26.03 -12.98 -32.05
N ASN A 223 -26.49 -13.68 -31.01
CA ASN A 223 -27.27 -14.91 -31.16
C ASN A 223 -28.71 -14.65 -31.61
N ASP A 224 -29.35 -13.63 -31.02
CA ASP A 224 -30.79 -13.42 -31.11
C ASP A 224 -31.18 -12.30 -32.08
N PHE A 225 -30.25 -11.34 -32.31
CA PHE A 225 -30.49 -10.14 -33.11
C PHE A 225 -29.54 -10.02 -34.31
N GLY A 226 -28.68 -11.02 -34.58
CA GLY A 226 -27.80 -11.04 -35.73
C GLY A 226 -26.70 -10.00 -35.75
N LEU A 227 -26.28 -9.49 -34.57
CA LEU A 227 -25.17 -8.54 -34.48
C LEU A 227 -23.89 -9.17 -35.04
N ARG A 228 -23.24 -8.45 -35.99
CA ARG A 228 -21.92 -8.88 -36.46
C ARG A 228 -20.87 -8.86 -35.34
N GLN A 229 -19.76 -9.54 -35.54
CA GLN A 229 -18.64 -9.46 -34.59
C GLN A 229 -18.15 -8.00 -34.51
N LEU A 230 -18.09 -7.48 -33.30
CA LEU A 230 -17.55 -6.15 -33.00
C LEU A 230 -16.03 -6.22 -32.85
N ASP A 231 -15.35 -5.23 -33.38
CA ASP A 231 -13.91 -5.00 -33.20
C ASP A 231 -13.71 -3.91 -32.13
N PRO A 232 -13.08 -4.19 -31.00
CA PRO A 232 -12.89 -3.19 -29.92
C PRO A 232 -12.21 -1.90 -30.38
N ASN A 233 -11.33 -1.97 -31.41
CA ASN A 233 -10.62 -0.81 -31.91
C ASN A 233 -11.45 0.03 -32.88
N ASN A 234 -12.27 -0.62 -33.67
CA ASN A 234 -13.03 0.00 -34.75
C ASN A 234 -14.47 0.33 -34.36
N ASP A 235 -15.07 -0.43 -33.47
CA ASP A 235 -16.47 -0.26 -33.02
C ASP A 235 -16.57 0.36 -31.62
N ARG A 236 -15.65 1.29 -31.29
CA ARG A 236 -15.53 1.91 -29.95
C ARG A 236 -16.84 2.53 -29.46
N LYS A 237 -17.63 3.16 -30.35
CA LYS A 237 -18.94 3.72 -29.98
C LYS A 237 -19.89 2.63 -29.52
N ALA A 238 -19.93 1.49 -30.22
CA ALA A 238 -20.75 0.33 -29.84
C ALA A 238 -20.39 -0.18 -28.43
N PHE A 239 -19.10 -0.42 -28.19
CA PHE A 239 -18.65 -0.88 -26.87
C PHE A 239 -18.99 0.11 -25.76
N ALA A 240 -18.76 1.41 -25.96
CA ALA A 240 -19.07 2.43 -24.97
C ALA A 240 -20.57 2.50 -24.66
N LYS A 241 -21.42 2.36 -25.68
CA LYS A 241 -22.87 2.39 -25.53
C LYS A 241 -23.39 1.15 -24.82
N LEU A 242 -22.92 -0.02 -25.23
CA LEU A 242 -23.26 -1.29 -24.57
C LEU A 242 -22.81 -1.33 -23.12
N LEU A 243 -21.63 -0.80 -22.81
CA LEU A 243 -21.13 -0.70 -21.43
C LEU A 243 -21.98 0.26 -20.58
N ALA A 244 -22.41 1.39 -21.14
CA ALA A 244 -23.31 2.30 -20.45
C ALA A 244 -24.68 1.65 -20.16
N GLU A 245 -25.22 0.89 -21.10
CA GLU A 245 -26.46 0.12 -20.86
C GLU A 245 -26.27 -1.03 -19.88
N ALA A 246 -25.09 -1.66 -19.84
CA ALA A 246 -24.74 -2.65 -18.82
C ALA A 246 -24.75 -2.02 -17.42
N GLU A 247 -24.17 -0.84 -17.25
CA GLU A 247 -24.21 -0.10 -15.98
C GLU A 247 -25.66 0.25 -15.58
N ASN A 248 -26.48 0.73 -16.53
CA ASN A 248 -27.89 1.01 -16.29
C ASN A 248 -28.66 -0.25 -15.86
N ALA A 249 -28.43 -1.36 -16.53
CA ALA A 249 -29.08 -2.64 -16.20
C ALA A 249 -28.64 -3.13 -14.80
N LYS A 250 -27.36 -3.05 -14.44
CA LYS A 250 -26.87 -3.35 -13.10
C LYS A 250 -27.61 -2.57 -12.02
N ILE A 251 -27.76 -1.25 -12.22
CA ILE A 251 -28.48 -0.38 -11.28
C ILE A 251 -29.93 -0.79 -11.16
N GLN A 252 -30.62 -1.06 -12.28
CA GLN A 252 -31.99 -1.54 -12.27
C GLN A 252 -32.14 -2.86 -11.55
N LEU A 253 -31.24 -3.83 -11.78
CA LEU A 253 -31.24 -5.17 -11.17
C LEU A 253 -30.96 -5.16 -9.67
N SER A 254 -30.38 -4.10 -9.13
CA SER A 254 -30.27 -3.94 -7.67
C SER A 254 -31.64 -3.79 -7.00
N ASN A 255 -32.63 -3.20 -7.69
CA ASN A 255 -33.96 -2.93 -7.15
C ASN A 255 -35.06 -3.82 -7.77
N ASN A 256 -34.91 -4.21 -9.04
CA ASN A 256 -35.93 -4.94 -9.80
C ASN A 256 -35.50 -6.38 -10.07
N ALA A 257 -36.45 -7.29 -10.30
CA ALA A 257 -36.17 -8.67 -10.70
C ALA A 257 -35.70 -8.79 -12.15
N THR A 258 -36.04 -7.82 -13.00
CA THR A 258 -35.64 -7.73 -14.41
C THR A 258 -35.20 -6.32 -14.76
N ALA A 259 -34.30 -6.19 -15.73
CA ALA A 259 -33.92 -4.94 -16.37
C ALA A 259 -34.26 -5.01 -17.85
N TYR A 260 -34.81 -3.92 -18.38
CA TYR A 260 -35.10 -3.79 -19.80
C TYR A 260 -33.92 -3.07 -20.46
N VAL A 261 -33.30 -3.72 -21.44
CA VAL A 261 -32.19 -3.20 -22.23
C VAL A 261 -32.66 -2.83 -23.61
N SER A 262 -32.47 -1.60 -24.03
CA SER A 262 -32.79 -1.11 -25.36
C SER A 262 -31.56 -0.53 -26.02
N ILE A 263 -31.11 -1.13 -27.09
CA ILE A 263 -29.92 -0.77 -27.85
C ILE A 263 -30.33 -0.23 -29.20
N THR A 264 -29.86 0.96 -29.52
CA THR A 264 -30.09 1.62 -30.82
C THR A 264 -28.80 2.27 -31.29
N ASP A 265 -28.58 2.42 -32.62
CA ASP A 265 -27.44 3.17 -33.19
C ASP A 265 -26.08 2.81 -32.58
N LEU A 266 -25.52 1.68 -32.94
CA LEU A 266 -24.19 1.26 -32.53
C LEU A 266 -23.05 1.89 -33.37
N GLY A 267 -23.41 2.81 -34.30
CA GLY A 267 -22.46 3.49 -35.20
C GLY A 267 -21.85 2.55 -36.25
N ARG A 268 -20.96 3.10 -37.08
CA ARG A 268 -20.17 2.40 -38.10
C ARG A 268 -20.86 1.22 -38.82
N GLY A 269 -21.93 1.55 -39.63
CA GLY A 269 -22.72 0.54 -40.35
C GLY A 269 -23.66 -0.25 -39.45
N LEU A 270 -23.94 0.23 -38.26
CA LEU A 270 -24.94 -0.25 -37.31
C LEU A 270 -25.80 0.92 -36.79
N GLU A 271 -25.94 1.98 -37.57
CA GLU A 271 -26.73 3.19 -37.21
C GLU A 271 -28.21 2.86 -37.07
N ASP A 272 -28.71 1.94 -37.91
CA ASP A 272 -30.11 1.47 -37.92
C ASP A 272 -30.29 0.20 -37.05
N PHE A 273 -29.26 -0.22 -36.29
CA PHE A 273 -29.40 -1.39 -35.45
C PHE A 273 -30.29 -1.08 -34.25
N GLU A 274 -31.32 -1.94 -34.07
CA GLU A 274 -32.23 -1.85 -32.93
C GLU A 274 -32.38 -3.25 -32.29
N ALA A 275 -32.33 -3.32 -31.00
CA ALA A 275 -32.59 -4.53 -30.23
C ALA A 275 -33.14 -4.17 -28.86
N SER A 276 -34.11 -4.96 -28.38
CA SER A 276 -34.64 -4.84 -27.02
C SER A 276 -34.79 -6.23 -26.42
N PHE A 277 -34.30 -6.40 -25.21
CA PHE A 277 -34.39 -7.67 -24.48
C PHE A 277 -34.42 -7.44 -22.97
N GLU A 278 -34.82 -8.46 -22.24
CA GLU A 278 -34.80 -8.45 -20.78
C GLU A 278 -33.58 -9.18 -20.25
N VAL A 279 -33.07 -8.73 -19.11
CA VAL A 279 -32.08 -9.43 -18.33
C VAL A 279 -32.64 -9.66 -16.93
N THR A 280 -32.62 -10.89 -16.49
CA THR A 280 -33.10 -11.23 -15.15
C THR A 280 -32.02 -11.04 -14.09
N ARG A 281 -32.42 -10.72 -12.86
CA ARG A 281 -31.49 -10.66 -11.73
C ARG A 281 -30.72 -11.96 -11.55
N SER A 282 -31.35 -13.13 -11.75
CA SER A 282 -30.69 -14.42 -11.63
C SER A 282 -29.56 -14.61 -12.64
N GLU A 283 -29.75 -14.18 -13.89
CA GLU A 283 -28.69 -14.21 -14.91
C GLU A 283 -27.54 -13.31 -14.51
N TYR A 284 -27.82 -12.08 -14.10
CA TYR A 284 -26.82 -11.14 -13.61
C TYR A 284 -26.05 -11.67 -12.39
N GLU A 285 -26.73 -12.19 -11.40
CA GLU A 285 -26.12 -12.75 -10.18
C GLU A 285 -25.18 -13.91 -10.51
N ASN A 286 -25.55 -14.79 -11.45
CA ASN A 286 -24.68 -15.85 -11.94
C ASN A 286 -23.42 -15.35 -12.65
N LEU A 287 -23.52 -14.23 -13.39
CA LEU A 287 -22.39 -13.62 -14.08
C LEU A 287 -21.35 -13.04 -13.11
N ILE A 288 -21.84 -12.43 -12.02
CA ILE A 288 -20.96 -11.75 -11.04
C ILE A 288 -20.52 -12.66 -9.88
N ASP A 289 -21.12 -13.85 -9.73
CA ASP A 289 -20.83 -14.75 -8.61
C ASP A 289 -19.34 -15.04 -8.39
N PRO A 290 -18.50 -15.28 -9.43
CA PRO A 290 -17.07 -15.48 -9.21
C PRO A 290 -16.37 -14.29 -8.53
N TYR A 291 -16.78 -13.07 -8.86
CA TYR A 291 -16.22 -11.85 -8.25
C TYR A 291 -16.70 -11.68 -6.81
N VAL A 292 -17.97 -11.95 -6.55
CA VAL A 292 -18.54 -11.91 -5.20
C VAL A 292 -17.88 -12.97 -4.30
N ARG A 293 -17.67 -14.19 -4.80
CA ARG A 293 -16.91 -15.21 -4.05
C ARG A 293 -15.49 -14.78 -3.74
N ARG A 294 -14.81 -14.12 -4.67
CA ARG A 294 -13.45 -13.61 -4.43
C ARG A 294 -13.43 -12.59 -3.30
N THR A 295 -14.43 -11.69 -3.19
CA THR A 295 -14.51 -10.77 -2.07
C THR A 295 -14.71 -11.51 -0.74
N VAL A 296 -15.52 -12.56 -0.73
CA VAL A 296 -15.73 -13.42 0.46
C VAL A 296 -14.45 -14.16 0.86
N GLU A 297 -13.69 -14.66 -0.10
CA GLU A 297 -12.38 -15.29 0.16
C GLU A 297 -11.41 -14.30 0.82
N ILE A 298 -11.38 -13.06 0.35
CA ILE A 298 -10.56 -11.99 0.97
C ILE A 298 -11.01 -11.72 2.41
N LEU A 299 -12.32 -11.69 2.71
CA LEU A 299 -12.83 -11.56 4.08
C LEU A 299 -12.35 -12.70 4.98
N ASN A 300 -12.46 -13.94 4.50
CA ASN A 300 -12.04 -15.12 5.26
C ASN A 300 -10.53 -15.07 5.54
N HIS A 301 -9.72 -14.76 4.54
CA HIS A 301 -8.28 -14.58 4.72
C HIS A 301 -7.93 -13.47 5.71
N LEU A 302 -8.68 -12.37 5.72
CA LEU A 302 -8.48 -11.28 6.68
C LEU A 302 -8.75 -11.73 8.11
N LEU A 303 -9.80 -12.52 8.33
CA LEU A 303 -10.11 -13.09 9.65
C LEU A 303 -9.06 -14.12 10.08
N ASP A 304 -8.67 -15.04 9.19
CA ASP A 304 -7.68 -16.07 9.47
C ASP A 304 -6.31 -15.47 9.82
N ALA A 305 -5.89 -14.43 9.09
CA ALA A 305 -4.63 -13.71 9.33
C ALA A 305 -4.59 -13.05 10.72
N ASN A 306 -5.78 -12.70 11.25
CA ASN A 306 -5.91 -12.11 12.59
C ASN A 306 -6.36 -13.12 13.65
N HIS A 307 -6.35 -14.41 13.34
CA HIS A 307 -6.76 -15.51 14.25
C HIS A 307 -8.17 -15.32 14.82
N LEU A 308 -9.10 -14.77 14.03
CA LEU A 308 -10.47 -14.52 14.40
C LEU A 308 -11.43 -15.49 13.71
N SER A 309 -12.40 -16.00 14.45
CA SER A 309 -13.55 -16.70 13.86
C SER A 309 -14.56 -15.67 13.31
N LYS A 310 -15.42 -16.11 12.39
CA LYS A 310 -16.51 -15.27 11.87
C LYS A 310 -17.42 -14.74 12.97
N ASP A 311 -17.63 -15.51 14.04
CA ASP A 311 -18.49 -15.14 15.17
C ASP A 311 -17.90 -13.99 16.03
N ALA A 312 -16.63 -13.63 15.82
CA ALA A 312 -16.01 -12.47 16.45
C ALA A 312 -16.49 -11.15 15.84
N VAL A 313 -17.00 -11.18 14.59
CA VAL A 313 -17.51 -9.98 13.92
C VAL A 313 -18.87 -9.64 14.47
N ASN A 314 -19.00 -8.46 15.06
CA ASN A 314 -20.24 -8.02 15.68
C ASN A 314 -21.15 -7.28 14.69
N ARG A 315 -20.58 -6.58 13.72
CA ARG A 315 -21.33 -5.74 12.76
C ARG A 315 -20.62 -5.70 11.41
N ILE A 316 -21.43 -5.50 10.36
CA ILE A 316 -20.97 -5.32 8.99
C ILE A 316 -21.47 -3.97 8.50
N ILE A 317 -20.56 -3.14 8.04
CA ILE A 317 -20.82 -1.83 7.42
C ILE A 317 -20.56 -1.99 5.93
N LEU A 318 -21.59 -1.79 5.11
CA LEU A 318 -21.48 -1.82 3.66
C LEU A 318 -21.25 -0.42 3.12
N VAL A 319 -20.29 -0.31 2.20
CA VAL A 319 -19.89 0.93 1.52
C VAL A 319 -19.87 0.69 0.01
N GLY A 320 -20.26 1.70 -0.76
CA GLY A 320 -20.23 1.68 -2.21
C GLY A 320 -21.49 1.13 -2.87
N GLY A 321 -21.78 1.62 -4.08
CA GLY A 321 -22.99 1.31 -4.85
C GLY A 321 -23.21 -0.16 -5.16
N PRO A 322 -22.21 -0.94 -5.58
CA PRO A 322 -22.35 -2.37 -5.85
C PRO A 322 -22.83 -3.20 -4.65
N THR A 323 -22.65 -2.73 -3.41
CA THR A 323 -23.21 -3.38 -2.21
C THR A 323 -24.73 -3.33 -2.16
N LEU A 324 -25.37 -2.51 -2.99
CA LEU A 324 -26.82 -2.50 -3.16
C LEU A 324 -27.34 -3.74 -3.90
N THR A 325 -26.48 -4.50 -4.57
CA THR A 325 -26.84 -5.76 -5.23
C THR A 325 -27.22 -6.82 -4.20
N PRO A 326 -28.41 -7.46 -4.28
CA PRO A 326 -28.87 -8.42 -3.29
C PRO A 326 -27.94 -9.63 -3.11
N HIS A 327 -27.34 -10.14 -4.18
CA HIS A 327 -26.38 -11.25 -4.15
C HIS A 327 -25.14 -10.93 -3.30
N VAL A 328 -24.58 -9.73 -3.43
CA VAL A 328 -23.44 -9.28 -2.61
C VAL A 328 -23.81 -9.32 -1.13
N ARG A 329 -24.97 -8.77 -0.77
CA ARG A 329 -25.44 -8.75 0.63
C ARG A 329 -25.61 -10.14 1.21
N SER A 330 -26.29 -11.01 0.45
CA SER A 330 -26.54 -12.40 0.88
C SER A 330 -25.24 -13.19 1.03
N ALA A 331 -24.28 -12.99 0.14
CA ALA A 331 -22.97 -13.66 0.21
C ALA A 331 -22.16 -13.21 1.45
N VAL A 332 -22.15 -11.90 1.73
CA VAL A 332 -21.46 -11.36 2.92
C VAL A 332 -22.15 -11.82 4.23
N GLU A 333 -23.48 -11.80 4.27
CA GLU A 333 -24.25 -12.31 5.41
C GLU A 333 -23.98 -13.80 5.65
N ALA A 334 -23.99 -14.61 4.59
CA ALA A 334 -23.68 -16.05 4.68
C ALA A 334 -22.23 -16.31 5.15
N ALA A 335 -21.28 -15.53 4.71
CA ALA A 335 -19.87 -15.68 5.06
C ALA A 335 -19.59 -15.37 6.53
N LEU A 336 -20.15 -14.29 7.05
CA LEU A 336 -19.85 -13.75 8.38
C LEU A 336 -20.91 -14.12 9.43
N GLY A 337 -22.09 -14.62 9.03
CA GLY A 337 -23.18 -14.95 9.95
C GLY A 337 -23.88 -13.76 10.61
N VAL A 338 -23.56 -12.54 10.16
CA VAL A 338 -24.08 -11.27 10.66
C VAL A 338 -24.79 -10.54 9.54
N LYS A 339 -26.01 -10.08 9.82
CA LYS A 339 -26.78 -9.32 8.83
C LYS A 339 -26.21 -7.92 8.67
N PRO A 340 -25.90 -7.48 7.44
CA PRO A 340 -25.48 -6.11 7.20
C PRO A 340 -26.57 -5.10 7.58
N GLU A 341 -26.15 -4.01 8.22
CA GLU A 341 -27.08 -2.94 8.62
C GLU A 341 -27.04 -1.77 7.62
N PHE A 342 -28.19 -1.13 7.39
CA PHE A 342 -28.36 0.00 6.45
C PHE A 342 -28.86 1.25 7.18
N ARG A 343 -28.21 1.64 8.27
CA ARG A 343 -28.57 2.85 9.02
C ARG A 343 -28.16 4.14 8.30
N VAL A 344 -27.10 4.05 7.50
CA VAL A 344 -26.57 5.14 6.70
C VAL A 344 -26.51 4.67 5.26
N ASP A 345 -26.76 5.57 4.33
CA ASP A 345 -26.66 5.28 2.89
C ASP A 345 -25.21 4.89 2.53
N PRO A 346 -24.97 3.68 1.97
CA PRO A 346 -23.65 3.23 1.56
C PRO A 346 -22.93 4.14 0.55
N MET A 347 -23.68 4.96 -0.18
CA MET A 347 -23.14 5.88 -1.16
C MET A 347 -22.56 7.15 -0.54
N THR A 348 -23.04 7.59 0.63
CA THR A 348 -22.62 8.86 1.25
C THR A 348 -21.99 8.70 2.63
N ILE A 349 -21.91 7.48 3.13
CA ILE A 349 -21.44 7.18 4.49
C ILE A 349 -19.99 7.67 4.72
N VAL A 350 -19.14 7.55 3.72
CA VAL A 350 -17.72 7.93 3.79
C VAL A 350 -17.59 9.46 3.88
N ALA A 351 -18.26 10.21 3.02
CA ALA A 351 -18.26 11.68 3.07
C ALA A 351 -18.84 12.22 4.38
N ARG A 352 -19.88 11.57 4.91
CA ARG A 352 -20.46 11.92 6.23
C ARG A 352 -19.45 11.71 7.36
N GLY A 353 -18.77 10.58 7.37
CA GLY A 353 -17.74 10.28 8.37
C GLY A 353 -16.53 11.19 8.25
N ALA A 354 -16.12 11.52 7.03
CA ALA A 354 -15.05 12.48 6.78
C ALA A 354 -15.40 13.87 7.32
N ALA A 355 -16.63 14.33 7.15
CA ALA A 355 -17.10 15.62 7.71
C ALA A 355 -17.14 15.57 9.26
N LEU A 356 -17.58 14.47 9.87
CA LEU A 356 -17.51 14.28 11.33
C LEU A 356 -16.07 14.32 11.84
N PHE A 357 -15.14 13.68 11.15
CA PHE A 357 -13.73 13.76 11.50
C PHE A 357 -13.18 15.18 11.31
N ALA A 358 -13.56 15.86 10.23
CA ALA A 358 -13.13 17.21 9.91
C ALA A 358 -13.56 18.23 10.99
N SER A 359 -14.72 18.06 11.60
CA SER A 359 -15.19 18.91 12.69
C SER A 359 -14.33 18.81 13.95
N SER A 360 -13.51 17.77 14.07
CA SER A 360 -12.53 17.61 15.14
C SER A 360 -11.12 18.16 14.79
N GLN A 361 -10.89 18.48 13.51
CA GLN A 361 -9.60 18.96 13.02
C GLN A 361 -9.56 20.50 13.03
N ARG A 362 -8.54 21.07 13.69
CA ARG A 362 -8.38 22.52 13.70
C ARG A 362 -7.86 23.03 12.37
N THR A 363 -8.41 24.13 11.87
CA THR A 363 -7.81 24.84 10.76
C THR A 363 -6.45 25.40 11.17
N PRO A 364 -5.42 25.32 10.31
CA PRO A 364 -4.16 25.99 10.56
C PRO A 364 -4.40 27.49 10.75
N GLN A 365 -4.08 28.03 11.92
CA GLN A 365 -4.22 29.47 12.16
C GLN A 365 -3.30 30.20 11.19
N VAL A 366 -3.88 31.07 10.37
CA VAL A 366 -3.14 32.03 9.55
C VAL A 366 -2.51 33.04 10.51
N LYS A 367 -1.20 32.93 10.71
CA LYS A 367 -0.43 33.68 11.75
C LYS A 367 -0.48 35.20 11.64
N ASN A 368 -1.23 35.82 10.73
CA ASN A 368 -1.09 37.26 10.42
C ASN A 368 -2.41 38.00 10.15
N GLU A 369 -3.55 37.59 10.61
CA GLU A 369 -4.71 38.46 10.56
C GLU A 369 -4.58 39.52 11.66
N LYS A 370 -4.48 40.81 11.25
CA LYS A 370 -4.57 41.94 12.16
C LYS A 370 -6.02 42.03 12.64
N LEU A 371 -6.26 41.55 13.84
CA LEU A 371 -7.56 41.70 14.49
C LEU A 371 -7.92 43.20 14.63
N PRO A 372 -9.20 43.55 14.59
CA PRO A 372 -9.67 44.87 14.90
C PRO A 372 -9.13 45.35 16.28
N LYS A 373 -8.82 46.65 16.42
CA LYS A 373 -8.39 47.20 17.71
C LYS A 373 -9.43 46.91 18.80
N GLY A 374 -8.98 46.45 19.95
CA GLY A 374 -9.84 46.14 21.10
C GLY A 374 -10.42 44.70 21.02
N THR A 375 -9.99 43.85 20.09
CA THR A 375 -10.35 42.44 20.11
C THR A 375 -9.38 41.61 20.96
N LEU A 376 -9.91 40.94 21.96
CA LEU A 376 -9.13 40.03 22.82
C LEU A 376 -8.75 38.78 22.07
N ARG A 377 -7.47 38.41 22.09
CA ARG A 377 -6.97 37.18 21.50
C ARG A 377 -7.03 36.06 22.55
N LEU A 378 -7.81 35.02 22.25
CA LEU A 378 -8.03 33.87 23.11
C LEU A 378 -7.30 32.62 22.57
N LYS A 379 -6.52 31.97 23.43
CA LYS A 379 -6.02 30.61 23.18
C LYS A 379 -6.88 29.62 23.94
N LEU A 380 -7.48 28.68 23.23
CA LEU A 380 -8.29 27.59 23.78
C LEU A 380 -7.49 26.29 23.83
N ALA A 381 -7.66 25.54 24.91
CA ALA A 381 -7.16 24.19 25.10
C ALA A 381 -8.33 23.31 25.54
N TYR A 382 -8.72 22.40 24.70
CA TYR A 382 -9.80 21.42 24.92
C TYR A 382 -9.60 20.19 24.02
N THR A 383 -10.27 19.08 24.36
CA THR A 383 -10.29 17.87 23.52
C THR A 383 -11.42 18.00 22.51
N PRO A 384 -11.14 18.00 21.19
CA PRO A 384 -12.16 18.24 20.16
C PRO A 384 -13.22 17.12 20.06
N VAL A 385 -12.89 15.90 20.54
CA VAL A 385 -13.81 14.76 20.61
C VAL A 385 -13.82 14.22 22.03
N SER A 386 -14.98 14.03 22.62
CA SER A 386 -15.14 13.42 23.95
C SER A 386 -16.17 12.30 23.90
N GLN A 387 -15.97 11.30 24.73
CA GLN A 387 -16.95 10.23 24.99
C GLN A 387 -17.75 10.50 26.27
N ASP A 388 -17.26 11.40 27.12
CA ASP A 388 -17.94 11.83 28.33
C ASP A 388 -18.90 12.95 28.00
N MET A 389 -20.03 12.95 28.70
CA MET A 389 -21.06 13.99 28.58
C MET A 389 -20.62 15.33 29.16
N GLU A 390 -19.51 15.37 29.86
CA GLU A 390 -18.86 16.58 30.37
C GLU A 390 -17.36 16.54 30.06
N THR A 391 -16.79 17.69 29.68
CA THR A 391 -15.36 17.80 29.37
C THR A 391 -14.84 19.18 29.70
N ASP A 392 -13.55 19.28 30.01
CA ASP A 392 -12.93 20.53 30.41
C ASP A 392 -12.46 21.37 29.23
N VAL A 393 -12.70 22.65 29.28
CA VAL A 393 -12.21 23.68 28.37
C VAL A 393 -11.43 24.71 29.15
N ALA A 394 -10.16 24.89 28.79
CA ALA A 394 -9.34 25.95 29.35
C ALA A 394 -9.10 27.03 28.28
N GLY A 395 -9.08 28.27 28.68
CA GLY A 395 -8.79 29.41 27.83
C GLY A 395 -7.79 30.36 28.48
N LYS A 396 -6.95 30.98 27.65
CA LYS A 396 -6.01 32.03 28.07
C LYS A 396 -6.08 33.20 27.11
N ILE A 397 -6.37 34.38 27.64
CA ILE A 397 -6.32 35.64 26.90
C ILE A 397 -4.85 36.09 26.85
N GLU A 398 -4.34 36.39 25.65
CA GLU A 398 -2.92 36.74 25.45
C GLU A 398 -2.61 38.14 26.04
N ASP A 399 -3.51 39.13 25.78
CA ASP A 399 -3.41 40.50 26.30
C ASP A 399 -4.81 41.03 26.61
N LEU A 400 -4.96 41.72 27.74
CA LEU A 400 -6.24 42.28 28.14
C LEU A 400 -6.54 43.62 27.46
N GLU A 401 -5.67 44.11 26.58
CA GLU A 401 -5.89 45.33 25.75
C GLU A 401 -6.30 46.56 26.61
N GLY A 402 -5.85 46.62 27.88
CA GLY A 402 -6.16 47.71 28.83
C GLY A 402 -7.42 47.50 29.65
N TYR A 403 -8.13 46.41 29.54
CA TYR A 403 -9.24 46.08 30.44
C TYR A 403 -8.70 45.62 31.83
N SER A 404 -9.25 46.18 32.87
CA SER A 404 -8.82 45.84 34.28
C SER A 404 -9.36 44.49 34.73
N GLU A 405 -10.53 44.09 34.27
CA GLU A 405 -11.17 42.79 34.54
C GLU A 405 -12.00 42.40 33.32
N VAL A 406 -11.90 41.14 32.94
CA VAL A 406 -12.71 40.55 31.88
C VAL A 406 -13.42 39.30 32.45
N ARG A 407 -14.68 39.10 32.12
CA ARG A 407 -15.45 37.92 32.45
C ARG A 407 -15.75 37.18 31.17
N ILE A 408 -15.71 35.88 31.24
CA ILE A 408 -16.04 34.97 30.11
C ILE A 408 -17.36 34.28 30.42
N GLU A 409 -18.20 34.19 29.43
CA GLU A 409 -19.40 33.34 29.42
C GLU A 409 -19.37 32.41 28.23
N ILE A 410 -19.54 31.12 28.48
CA ILE A 410 -19.61 30.08 27.44
C ILE A 410 -21.02 29.55 27.40
N SER A 411 -21.63 29.52 26.24
CA SER A 411 -22.98 28.96 26.06
C SER A 411 -23.00 27.99 24.91
N ARG A 412 -23.73 26.86 25.05
CA ARG A 412 -23.99 25.98 23.96
C ARG A 412 -25.08 26.57 23.08
N ASN A 413 -24.91 26.51 21.75
CA ASN A 413 -25.75 27.22 20.79
C ASN A 413 -27.21 26.76 20.77
N ASP A 414 -27.51 25.57 21.28
CA ASP A 414 -28.87 25.07 21.47
C ASP A 414 -29.59 25.67 22.71
N GLY A 415 -28.89 26.44 23.50
CA GLY A 415 -29.37 27.03 24.74
C GLY A 415 -29.49 26.06 25.92
N GLY A 416 -29.11 24.79 25.73
CA GLY A 416 -29.23 23.74 26.75
C GLY A 416 -28.20 23.79 27.86
N TRP A 417 -27.14 24.60 27.71
CA TRP A 417 -26.08 24.74 28.69
C TRP A 417 -25.45 26.13 28.65
N ASN A 418 -25.04 26.66 29.83
CA ASN A 418 -24.34 27.93 29.99
C ASN A 418 -23.42 27.87 31.22
N SER A 419 -22.20 28.37 31.09
CA SER A 419 -21.23 28.39 32.19
C SER A 419 -21.52 29.42 33.29
N GLY A 420 -22.44 30.34 33.06
CA GLY A 420 -22.47 31.57 33.81
C GLY A 420 -21.20 32.43 33.57
N GLN A 421 -21.07 33.49 34.31
CA GLN A 421 -19.90 34.39 34.21
C GLN A 421 -18.69 33.81 34.94
N LEU A 422 -17.71 33.40 34.20
CA LEU A 422 -16.43 32.89 34.69
C LEU A 422 -15.47 34.06 34.94
N ARG A 423 -14.87 34.07 36.15
CA ARG A 423 -13.79 35.00 36.46
C ARG A 423 -12.45 34.46 36.00
N LEU A 424 -11.61 35.34 35.48
CA LEU A 424 -10.25 34.95 35.08
C LEU A 424 -9.36 34.79 36.32
N THR A 425 -8.51 33.78 36.34
CA THR A 425 -7.37 33.67 37.25
C THR A 425 -6.14 34.17 36.50
N GLY A 426 -5.74 35.40 36.74
CA GLY A 426 -4.79 36.11 35.87
C GLY A 426 -5.44 36.38 34.50
N THR A 427 -4.97 35.76 33.47
CA THR A 427 -5.53 35.85 32.10
C THR A 427 -6.19 34.54 31.62
N ALA A 428 -6.36 33.54 32.51
CA ALA A 428 -6.85 32.22 32.17
C ALA A 428 -8.18 31.89 32.86
N PHE A 429 -8.97 31.01 32.22
CA PHE A 429 -10.16 30.40 32.77
C PHE A 429 -10.21 28.92 32.50
N MET A 430 -11.05 28.21 33.24
CA MET A 430 -11.39 26.81 33.04
C MET A 430 -12.87 26.61 33.29
N ALA A 431 -13.51 25.84 32.44
CA ALA A 431 -14.91 25.46 32.55
C ALA A 431 -15.10 24.00 32.17
N SER A 432 -15.96 23.29 32.91
CA SER A 432 -16.47 22.00 32.51
C SER A 432 -17.74 22.22 31.69
N VAL A 433 -17.75 21.79 30.45
CA VAL A 433 -18.85 21.97 29.49
C VAL A 433 -19.64 20.70 29.34
N SER A 434 -20.98 20.81 29.31
CA SER A 434 -21.89 19.66 29.13
C SER A 434 -22.22 19.48 27.63
N LEU A 435 -22.12 18.25 27.16
CA LEU A 435 -22.33 17.86 25.78
C LEU A 435 -23.68 17.21 25.57
N ASN A 436 -24.25 17.39 24.37
CA ASN A 436 -25.33 16.53 23.89
C ASN A 436 -24.74 15.22 23.37
N ASN A 437 -25.45 14.13 23.68
CA ASN A 437 -25.06 12.79 23.27
C ASN A 437 -25.04 12.68 21.73
N ARG A 438 -23.96 12.09 21.20
CA ARG A 438 -23.78 11.81 19.76
C ARG A 438 -24.10 13.01 18.87
N SER A 439 -23.50 14.10 19.21
CA SER A 439 -23.73 15.38 18.55
C SER A 439 -22.44 16.18 18.46
N VAL A 440 -22.32 16.98 17.44
CA VAL A 440 -21.36 18.06 17.43
C VAL A 440 -21.93 19.21 18.22
N ASN A 441 -21.30 19.53 19.34
CA ASN A 441 -21.72 20.58 20.26
C ASN A 441 -20.98 21.85 19.91
N ASP A 442 -21.71 22.89 19.54
CA ASP A 442 -21.18 24.17 19.15
C ASP A 442 -21.36 25.15 20.34
N PHE A 443 -20.27 25.77 20.75
CA PHE A 443 -20.20 26.68 21.88
C PHE A 443 -19.82 28.09 21.46
N HIS A 444 -20.55 29.07 21.96
CA HIS A 444 -20.24 30.48 21.81
C HIS A 444 -19.57 31.04 23.04
N ILE A 445 -18.53 31.88 22.87
CA ILE A 445 -17.79 32.56 23.94
C ILE A 445 -18.10 34.04 23.88
N LYS A 446 -18.53 34.58 24.98
CA LYS A 446 -18.68 36.03 25.17
C LYS A 446 -17.67 36.54 26.19
N ALA A 447 -16.98 37.60 25.85
CA ALA A 447 -16.19 38.38 26.81
C ALA A 447 -16.95 39.61 27.22
N LEU A 448 -16.96 39.92 28.52
CA LEU A 448 -17.68 41.03 29.10
C LEU A 448 -16.73 41.86 29.96
N ASP A 449 -16.89 43.18 29.93
CA ASP A 449 -16.22 44.11 30.83
C ASP A 449 -16.90 44.13 32.21
N MET A 450 -16.36 44.91 33.15
CA MET A 450 -16.92 45.07 34.51
C MET A 450 -18.35 45.64 34.52
N THR A 451 -18.73 46.36 33.49
CA THR A 451 -20.06 46.98 33.34
C THR A 451 -21.06 46.09 32.63
N GLY A 452 -20.59 44.92 32.11
CA GLY A 452 -21.42 43.96 31.38
C GLY A 452 -21.50 44.19 29.89
N ASN A 453 -20.70 45.14 29.36
CA ASN A 453 -20.65 45.33 27.91
C ASN A 453 -19.82 44.25 27.24
N ALA A 454 -20.24 43.85 26.03
CA ALA A 454 -19.54 42.84 25.25
C ALA A 454 -18.21 43.39 24.69
N ILE A 455 -17.16 42.62 24.85
CA ILE A 455 -15.84 42.84 24.28
C ILE A 455 -15.66 41.86 23.12
N LEU A 456 -15.11 42.31 22.02
CA LEU A 456 -14.77 41.44 20.90
C LEU A 456 -13.67 40.44 21.34
N ILE A 457 -13.87 39.19 21.06
CA ILE A 457 -12.92 38.10 21.38
C ILE A 457 -12.78 37.17 20.18
N GLU A 458 -11.57 36.69 19.92
CA GLU A 458 -11.27 35.78 18.82
C GLU A 458 -10.36 34.63 19.29
N PRO A 459 -10.75 33.37 19.12
CA PRO A 459 -12.04 32.90 18.60
C PRO A 459 -13.20 33.13 19.57
N ASP A 460 -14.40 33.40 19.03
CA ASP A 460 -15.63 33.57 19.78
C ASP A 460 -16.49 32.32 19.87
N HIS A 461 -16.08 31.23 19.23
CA HIS A 461 -16.77 29.95 19.25
C HIS A 461 -15.77 28.79 19.15
N PHE A 462 -16.21 27.59 19.54
CA PHE A 462 -15.50 26.33 19.38
C PHE A 462 -16.49 25.17 19.36
N THR A 463 -16.06 24.01 18.82
CA THR A 463 -16.89 22.81 18.73
C THR A 463 -16.24 21.65 19.49
N ILE A 464 -17.09 20.82 20.12
CA ILE A 464 -16.69 19.53 20.70
C ILE A 464 -17.67 18.48 20.22
N THR A 465 -17.16 17.46 19.57
CA THR A 465 -17.96 16.32 19.13
C THR A 465 -18.06 15.29 20.24
N HIS A 466 -19.30 14.95 20.67
CA HIS A 466 -19.51 13.77 21.49
C HIS A 466 -19.73 12.57 20.58
N GLY A 467 -18.81 11.60 20.61
CA GLY A 467 -18.86 10.47 19.73
C GLY A 467 -17.60 9.60 19.74
N PRO A 468 -17.51 8.65 18.81
CA PRO A 468 -16.35 7.78 18.71
C PRO A 468 -15.07 8.57 18.42
N MET A 469 -13.98 8.13 19.03
CA MET A 469 -12.63 8.65 18.77
C MET A 469 -11.91 7.77 17.76
N VAL A 470 -11.15 8.38 16.87
CA VAL A 470 -10.31 7.66 15.91
C VAL A 470 -8.90 7.56 16.45
N GLU A 471 -8.38 6.36 16.52
CA GLU A 471 -6.95 6.14 16.74
C GLU A 471 -6.17 6.38 15.44
N ASP A 472 -4.86 6.68 15.59
CA ASP A 472 -4.00 6.91 14.44
C ASP A 472 -3.99 5.68 13.49
N ALA A 473 -3.98 5.92 12.18
CA ALA A 473 -4.10 4.88 11.17
C ALA A 473 -2.84 4.00 11.08
N PRO A 474 -2.97 2.68 10.81
CA PRO A 474 -1.82 1.82 10.58
C PRO A 474 -1.29 1.94 9.14
N LEU A 475 0.01 1.65 8.96
CA LEU A 475 0.62 1.48 7.64
C LEU A 475 0.01 0.29 6.91
N SER A 476 -0.35 0.47 5.65
CA SER A 476 -0.92 -0.57 4.77
C SER A 476 0.11 -1.62 4.34
N ARG A 477 1.39 -1.25 4.29
CA ARG A 477 2.52 -2.10 3.90
C ARG A 477 3.74 -1.76 4.75
N SER A 478 4.64 -2.73 4.91
CA SER A 478 5.94 -2.52 5.51
C SER A 478 6.80 -1.58 4.67
N ILE A 479 7.66 -0.80 5.33
CA ILE A 479 8.65 0.05 4.67
C ILE A 479 10.01 -0.60 4.83
N LEU A 480 10.67 -0.82 3.70
CA LEU A 480 11.88 -1.59 3.56
C LEU A 480 12.96 -0.76 2.85
N LEU A 481 14.21 -1.15 3.05
CA LEU A 481 15.37 -0.63 2.32
C LEU A 481 15.87 -1.72 1.37
N GLY A 482 16.01 -1.42 0.08
CA GLY A 482 16.60 -2.33 -0.88
C GLY A 482 18.11 -2.35 -0.78
N LEU A 483 18.71 -3.55 -0.67
CA LEU A 483 20.15 -3.75 -0.60
C LEU A 483 20.69 -4.26 -1.94
N SER A 484 21.98 -4.10 -2.16
CA SER A 484 22.67 -4.46 -3.42
C SER A 484 22.73 -5.97 -3.70
N ASP A 485 22.52 -6.80 -2.68
CA ASP A 485 22.41 -8.26 -2.79
C ASP A 485 20.99 -8.75 -3.09
N ASN A 486 20.10 -7.82 -3.46
CA ASN A 486 18.67 -8.06 -3.70
C ASN A 486 17.88 -8.44 -2.44
N THR A 487 18.41 -8.27 -1.24
CA THR A 487 17.64 -8.42 0.01
C THR A 487 16.93 -7.12 0.37
N ALA A 488 15.78 -7.23 1.03
CA ALA A 488 15.01 -6.10 1.54
C ALA A 488 15.13 -6.03 3.05
N HIS A 489 15.69 -4.92 3.56
CA HIS A 489 15.88 -4.72 4.99
C HIS A 489 14.68 -4.00 5.60
N MET A 490 14.06 -4.59 6.63
CA MET A 490 12.87 -4.08 7.31
C MET A 490 13.20 -2.87 8.17
N LEU A 491 12.55 -1.72 7.87
CA LEU A 491 12.62 -0.49 8.67
C LEU A 491 11.37 -0.27 9.53
N ILE A 492 10.17 -0.36 8.94
CA ILE A 492 8.89 -0.21 9.65
C ILE A 492 7.94 -1.31 9.17
N ARG A 493 7.31 -2.00 10.11
CA ARG A 493 6.39 -3.10 9.78
C ARG A 493 5.00 -2.60 9.40
N LYS A 494 4.31 -3.33 8.52
CA LYS A 494 2.85 -3.23 8.28
C LYS A 494 2.11 -3.21 9.62
N GLY A 495 1.03 -2.43 9.71
CA GLY A 495 0.22 -2.32 10.92
C GLY A 495 0.81 -1.40 12.01
N THR A 496 2.02 -0.85 11.82
CA THR A 496 2.53 0.21 12.72
C THR A 496 1.71 1.47 12.53
N THR A 497 1.19 2.02 13.62
CA THR A 497 0.39 3.26 13.58
C THR A 497 1.26 4.47 13.30
N VAL A 498 0.78 5.36 12.44
CA VAL A 498 1.42 6.65 12.17
C VAL A 498 0.99 7.70 13.24
N PRO A 499 1.81 8.67 13.62
CA PRO A 499 3.17 8.89 13.12
C PRO A 499 4.16 7.86 13.67
N CYS A 500 5.08 7.43 12.84
CA CYS A 500 6.06 6.42 13.23
C CYS A 500 7.44 6.67 12.62
N GLN A 501 8.44 6.06 13.22
CA GLN A 501 9.82 6.16 12.79
C GLN A 501 10.45 4.77 12.71
N GLY A 502 11.17 4.50 11.61
CA GLY A 502 12.05 3.35 11.45
C GLY A 502 13.51 3.78 11.39
N ARG A 503 14.41 2.94 11.90
CA ARG A 503 15.85 3.23 11.91
C ARG A 503 16.65 1.95 11.67
N SER A 504 17.68 2.02 10.80
CA SER A 504 18.69 0.98 10.72
C SER A 504 19.56 0.94 11.99
N LYS A 505 20.02 -0.23 12.36
CA LYS A 505 20.98 -0.34 13.46
C LYS A 505 22.36 0.11 13.01
N ARG A 506 23.15 0.59 13.95
CA ARG A 506 24.51 1.03 13.69
C ARG A 506 25.39 -0.10 13.12
N GLY A 507 26.12 0.17 12.05
CA GLY A 507 26.97 -0.81 11.36
C GLY A 507 26.23 -1.84 10.51
N GLU A 508 24.90 -1.78 10.41
CA GLU A 508 24.08 -2.76 9.68
C GLU A 508 24.07 -2.48 8.17
N ILE A 509 24.08 -1.20 7.79
CA ILE A 509 24.07 -0.75 6.40
C ILE A 509 25.43 -0.12 6.07
N VAL A 510 26.06 -0.61 5.01
CA VAL A 510 27.36 -0.11 4.55
C VAL A 510 27.37 0.09 3.03
N THR A 511 28.23 1.00 2.56
CA THR A 511 28.44 1.21 1.13
C THR A 511 29.11 0.00 0.47
N THR A 512 28.67 -0.36 -0.74
CA THR A 512 29.22 -1.50 -1.50
C THR A 512 30.37 -1.09 -2.43
N HIS A 513 30.47 0.19 -2.77
CA HIS A 513 31.48 0.76 -3.64
C HIS A 513 31.93 2.13 -3.12
N GLU A 514 33.07 2.58 -3.63
CA GLU A 514 33.58 3.93 -3.36
C GLU A 514 32.76 4.96 -4.14
N VAL A 515 32.49 6.12 -3.51
CA VAL A 515 31.93 7.30 -4.19
C VAL A 515 32.96 8.40 -4.14
N ALA A 516 33.50 8.78 -5.30
CA ALA A 516 34.53 9.80 -5.42
C ALA A 516 33.94 11.22 -5.36
N LYS A 517 34.55 12.09 -4.54
CA LYS A 517 34.13 13.48 -4.41
C LYS A 517 34.26 14.22 -5.75
N GLY A 518 33.20 14.95 -6.11
CA GLY A 518 33.13 15.77 -7.33
C GLY A 518 32.63 15.01 -8.57
N GLU A 519 32.56 13.68 -8.53
CA GLU A 519 32.09 12.88 -9.64
C GLU A 519 30.55 12.84 -9.68
N THR A 520 29.98 13.01 -10.88
CA THR A 520 28.53 12.93 -11.09
C THR A 520 28.06 11.51 -11.39
N LYS A 521 28.97 10.65 -11.87
CA LYS A 521 28.66 9.26 -12.25
C LYS A 521 28.65 8.32 -11.05
N ASP A 522 29.43 8.64 -10.01
CA ASP A 522 29.47 7.86 -8.78
C ASP A 522 28.30 8.25 -7.91
N VAL A 523 27.33 7.35 -7.79
CA VAL A 523 26.06 7.59 -7.10
C VAL A 523 25.81 6.49 -6.09
N LEU A 524 25.61 6.85 -4.83
CA LEU A 524 25.03 5.98 -3.83
C LEU A 524 23.51 6.06 -3.93
N ASN A 525 22.88 4.95 -4.30
CA ASN A 525 21.44 4.82 -4.37
C ASN A 525 20.93 4.13 -3.11
N ILE A 526 19.94 4.71 -2.45
CA ILE A 526 19.27 4.20 -1.26
C ILE A 526 17.80 4.06 -1.61
N PRO A 527 17.37 2.90 -2.20
CA PRO A 527 16.00 2.69 -2.61
C PRO A 527 15.13 2.35 -1.40
N LEU A 528 14.03 3.11 -1.23
CA LEU A 528 12.98 2.81 -0.28
C LEU A 528 11.92 1.99 -0.97
N LEU A 529 11.52 0.89 -0.34
CA LEU A 529 10.58 -0.08 -0.86
C LEU A 529 9.36 -0.16 0.05
N GLN A 530 8.24 -0.56 -0.53
CA GLN A 530 7.00 -0.86 0.19
C GLN A 530 6.50 -2.25 -0.18
N GLY A 531 6.28 -3.12 0.81
CA GLY A 531 5.86 -4.52 0.59
C GLY A 531 6.23 -5.42 1.75
N GLU A 532 6.08 -6.74 1.56
CA GLU A 532 6.27 -7.75 2.61
C GLU A 532 7.31 -8.82 2.23
N ASN A 533 7.95 -8.71 1.07
CA ASN A 533 8.88 -9.72 0.60
C ASN A 533 10.32 -9.41 1.04
N ASP A 534 11.07 -10.44 1.42
CA ASP A 534 12.49 -10.31 1.82
C ASP A 534 13.43 -9.97 0.64
N ARG A 535 12.94 -10.07 -0.61
CA ARG A 535 13.68 -9.69 -1.82
C ARG A 535 13.29 -8.29 -2.28
N SER A 536 14.29 -7.47 -2.62
CA SER A 536 14.07 -6.10 -3.08
C SER A 536 13.26 -6.02 -4.37
N ASP A 537 13.53 -6.90 -5.34
CA ASP A 537 12.86 -6.95 -6.65
C ASP A 537 11.41 -7.45 -6.61
N ARG A 538 10.92 -7.85 -5.43
CA ARG A 538 9.55 -8.30 -5.19
C ARG A 538 8.73 -7.28 -4.39
N ASN A 539 9.30 -6.13 -4.09
CA ASN A 539 8.64 -5.04 -3.39
C ASN A 539 8.56 -3.82 -4.31
N LYS A 540 7.57 -2.99 -4.08
CA LYS A 540 7.38 -1.77 -4.88
C LYS A 540 8.36 -0.69 -4.44
N GLU A 541 9.12 -0.15 -5.36
CA GLU A 541 9.94 1.02 -5.09
C GLU A 541 9.06 2.27 -4.90
N VAL A 542 9.21 2.91 -3.73
CA VAL A 542 8.54 4.17 -3.39
C VAL A 542 9.35 5.35 -3.93
N GLY A 543 10.66 5.19 -3.93
CA GLY A 543 11.61 6.15 -4.46
C GLY A 543 13.03 5.89 -3.97
N THR A 544 14.00 6.62 -4.51
CA THR A 544 15.42 6.41 -4.22
C THR A 544 16.09 7.72 -3.80
N LEU A 545 16.69 7.74 -2.60
CA LEU A 545 17.57 8.82 -2.19
C LEU A 545 18.93 8.66 -2.91
N ARG A 546 19.26 9.64 -3.76
CA ARG A 546 20.46 9.63 -4.59
C ARG A 546 21.49 10.60 -4.05
N ILE A 547 22.65 10.07 -3.63
CA ILE A 547 23.78 10.85 -3.13
C ILE A 547 24.92 10.74 -4.16
N THR A 548 25.16 11.82 -4.89
CA THR A 548 26.23 11.90 -5.91
C THR A 548 27.54 12.36 -5.26
N GLY A 549 28.67 12.04 -5.88
CA GLY A 549 29.98 12.52 -5.47
C GLY A 549 30.09 14.05 -5.36
N THR A 550 29.25 14.78 -6.09
CA THR A 550 29.18 16.26 -6.01
C THR A 550 28.61 16.78 -4.70
N LYS A 551 27.84 15.96 -3.97
CA LYS A 551 27.17 16.34 -2.71
C LYS A 551 27.99 15.97 -1.47
N ILE A 552 29.04 15.18 -1.60
CA ILE A 552 29.85 14.72 -0.47
C ILE A 552 31.08 15.60 -0.23
N SER A 553 31.47 15.76 1.04
CA SER A 553 32.61 16.63 1.45
C SER A 553 33.98 16.03 1.16
N ARG A 554 34.09 14.70 1.10
CA ARG A 554 35.31 13.92 0.78
C ARG A 554 34.92 12.57 0.17
N ASN A 555 35.90 11.83 -0.37
CA ASN A 555 35.65 10.49 -0.88
C ASN A 555 35.02 9.59 0.19
N LEU A 556 34.06 8.80 -0.22
CA LEU A 556 33.36 7.83 0.61
C LEU A 556 33.83 6.42 0.25
N PRO A 557 34.69 5.78 1.05
CA PRO A 557 35.18 4.45 0.76
C PRO A 557 34.08 3.38 0.78
N ALA A 558 34.28 2.27 0.05
CA ALA A 558 33.47 1.08 0.21
C ALA A 558 33.56 0.57 1.66
N GLY A 559 32.44 0.02 2.19
CA GLY A 559 32.36 -0.41 3.59
C GLY A 559 32.08 0.71 4.59
N SER A 560 31.85 1.95 4.13
CA SER A 560 31.47 3.05 5.00
C SER A 560 30.05 2.87 5.55
N GLU A 561 29.89 3.13 6.84
CA GLU A 561 28.60 3.03 7.55
C GLU A 561 27.61 4.11 7.09
N ILE A 562 26.33 3.72 6.98
CA ILE A 562 25.21 4.60 6.70
C ILE A 562 24.12 4.34 7.74
N GLU A 563 23.71 5.37 8.44
CA GLU A 563 22.54 5.32 9.33
C GLU A 563 21.32 5.85 8.59
N ILE A 564 20.27 5.04 8.47
CA ILE A 564 19.03 5.40 7.78
C ILE A 564 17.93 5.62 8.81
N VAL A 565 17.23 6.73 8.68
CA VAL A 565 16.02 7.04 9.47
C VAL A 565 14.89 7.34 8.50
N VAL A 566 13.74 6.71 8.72
CA VAL A 566 12.50 6.97 7.97
C VAL A 566 11.45 7.43 8.93
N ASP A 567 10.91 8.63 8.70
CA ASP A 567 9.80 9.21 9.45
C ASP A 567 8.54 9.18 8.57
N VAL A 568 7.42 8.75 9.13
CA VAL A 568 6.10 8.81 8.50
C VAL A 568 5.17 9.60 9.41
N ASP A 569 4.60 10.69 8.91
CA ASP A 569 3.67 11.52 9.67
C ASP A 569 2.22 10.98 9.61
N ARG A 570 1.29 11.66 10.30
CA ARG A 570 -0.13 11.28 10.34
C ARG A 570 -0.81 11.27 8.99
N ASP A 571 -0.32 12.07 8.06
CA ASP A 571 -0.83 12.14 6.68
C ASP A 571 -0.08 11.22 5.72
N PHE A 572 0.68 10.23 6.22
CA PHE A 572 1.52 9.31 5.47
C PHE A 572 2.64 9.98 4.65
N LYS A 573 2.97 11.25 4.92
CA LYS A 573 4.13 11.89 4.31
C LYS A 573 5.40 11.28 4.86
N THR A 574 6.21 10.75 3.95
CA THR A 574 7.41 9.99 4.32
C THR A 574 8.67 10.79 4.05
N LYS A 575 9.54 10.86 5.04
CA LYS A 575 10.85 11.48 4.97
C LYS A 575 11.93 10.45 5.26
N VAL A 576 12.95 10.38 4.41
CA VAL A 576 14.14 9.55 4.65
C VAL A 576 15.34 10.44 4.89
N VAL A 577 16.10 10.12 5.91
CA VAL A 577 17.38 10.75 6.23
C VAL A 577 18.46 9.70 6.26
N ALA A 578 19.51 9.88 5.47
CA ALA A 578 20.73 9.08 5.49
C ALA A 578 21.85 9.89 6.13
N PHE A 579 22.31 9.49 7.31
CA PHE A 579 23.50 10.05 7.96
C PHE A 579 24.71 9.18 7.66
N ILE A 580 25.79 9.79 7.19
CA ILE A 580 27.04 9.11 6.88
C ILE A 580 28.09 9.58 7.87
N PRO A 581 28.41 8.80 8.93
CA PRO A 581 29.26 9.22 10.02
C PRO A 581 30.66 9.69 9.58
N ILE A 582 31.28 8.95 8.64
CA ILE A 582 32.60 9.29 8.14
C ILE A 582 32.65 10.67 7.46
N LEU A 583 31.56 11.12 6.85
CA LEU A 583 31.44 12.46 6.24
C LEU A 583 30.96 13.51 7.24
N ASN A 584 30.38 13.10 8.35
CA ASN A 584 29.59 13.92 9.25
C ASN A 584 28.52 14.75 8.49
N GLN A 585 27.83 14.10 7.54
CA GLN A 585 26.81 14.73 6.69
C GLN A 585 25.52 13.91 6.72
N SER A 586 24.40 14.64 6.67
CA SER A 586 23.05 14.08 6.50
C SER A 586 22.50 14.46 5.12
N PHE A 587 21.85 13.50 4.48
CA PHE A 587 21.15 13.67 3.21
C PHE A 587 19.70 13.31 3.43
N GLU A 588 18.78 14.12 2.94
CA GLU A 588 17.36 13.89 3.13
C GLU A 588 16.59 13.88 1.82
N LEU A 589 15.52 13.11 1.81
CA LEU A 589 14.52 13.08 0.75
C LEU A 589 13.13 13.00 1.40
N ILE A 590 12.27 13.92 1.00
CA ILE A 590 10.84 13.85 1.31
C ILE A 590 10.17 13.23 0.09
N PHE A 591 9.51 12.09 0.28
CA PHE A 591 8.78 11.44 -0.78
C PHE A 591 7.51 12.24 -1.08
N GLY A 592 7.21 12.40 -2.34
CA GLY A 592 6.09 13.20 -2.84
C GLY A 592 6.30 13.69 -4.27
N ASN A 593 7.57 13.69 -4.74
CA ASN A 593 7.93 14.18 -6.08
C ASN A 593 8.66 13.16 -6.96
N THR A 594 8.96 11.97 -6.44
CA THR A 594 9.65 10.91 -7.18
C THR A 594 8.66 9.83 -7.56
N VAL A 595 8.35 9.74 -8.84
CA VAL A 595 7.48 8.69 -9.39
C VAL A 595 8.39 7.62 -10.00
N ALA A 596 8.17 6.35 -9.65
CA ALA A 596 8.90 5.23 -10.23
C ALA A 596 8.74 5.20 -11.76
N PRO A 597 9.77 4.86 -12.55
CA PRO A 597 9.65 4.81 -14.00
C PRO A 597 8.58 3.78 -14.41
N LYS A 598 7.79 4.15 -15.40
CA LYS A 598 6.74 3.27 -15.95
C LYS A 598 7.39 2.07 -16.63
N PRO A 599 7.04 0.82 -16.25
CA PRO A 599 7.50 -0.35 -16.98
C PRO A 599 6.98 -0.31 -18.43
N ARG A 600 7.83 -0.65 -19.38
CA ARG A 600 7.42 -0.72 -20.79
C ARG A 600 6.55 -1.96 -21.00
N MET A 601 5.65 -1.91 -21.97
CA MET A 601 4.82 -3.07 -22.33
C MET A 601 5.66 -4.29 -22.72
N GLU A 602 6.80 -4.05 -23.39
CA GLU A 602 7.76 -5.09 -23.76
C GLU A 602 8.35 -5.79 -22.54
N ASP A 603 8.72 -5.01 -21.50
CA ASP A 603 9.27 -5.54 -20.26
C ASP A 603 8.21 -6.37 -19.50
N MET A 604 6.97 -5.86 -19.43
CA MET A 604 5.85 -6.59 -18.81
C MET A 604 5.52 -7.90 -19.53
N GLN A 605 5.55 -7.90 -20.87
CA GLN A 605 5.35 -9.10 -21.67
C GLN A 605 6.47 -10.11 -21.44
N ALA A 606 7.73 -9.66 -21.42
CA ALA A 606 8.88 -10.50 -21.13
C ALA A 606 8.82 -11.12 -19.74
N ASP A 607 8.47 -10.33 -18.75
CA ASP A 607 8.28 -10.75 -17.37
C ASP A 607 7.18 -11.81 -17.26
N PHE A 608 6.03 -11.57 -17.89
CA PHE A 608 4.91 -12.51 -17.90
C PHE A 608 5.28 -13.86 -18.56
N GLU A 609 5.94 -13.85 -19.72
CA GLU A 609 6.37 -15.08 -20.40
C GLU A 609 7.40 -15.84 -19.54
N ALA A 610 8.31 -15.15 -18.88
CA ALA A 610 9.27 -15.77 -17.97
C ALA A 610 8.56 -16.48 -16.79
N GLU A 611 7.54 -15.85 -16.18
CA GLU A 611 6.79 -16.46 -15.09
C GLU A 611 5.91 -17.62 -15.56
N LYS A 612 5.33 -17.53 -16.75
CA LYS A 612 4.58 -18.63 -17.39
C LYS A 612 5.48 -19.86 -17.65
N GLU A 613 6.72 -19.61 -18.08
CA GLU A 613 7.71 -20.69 -18.25
C GLU A 613 8.12 -21.31 -16.91
N ARG A 614 8.31 -20.47 -15.84
CA ARG A 614 8.56 -20.97 -14.49
C ARG A 614 7.43 -21.87 -14.00
N LEU A 615 6.18 -21.41 -14.14
CA LEU A 615 5.00 -22.21 -13.76
C LEU A 615 4.91 -23.52 -14.54
N SER A 616 5.23 -23.49 -15.85
CA SER A 616 5.27 -24.70 -16.67
C SER A 616 6.34 -25.70 -16.20
N ARG A 617 7.50 -25.23 -15.76
CA ARG A 617 8.57 -26.10 -15.20
C ARG A 617 8.13 -26.75 -13.89
N ILE A 618 7.45 -26.00 -13.02
CA ILE A 618 6.88 -26.51 -11.77
C ILE A 618 5.85 -27.61 -12.08
N ALA A 619 4.92 -27.34 -12.99
CA ALA A 619 3.84 -28.27 -13.37
C ALA A 619 4.37 -29.56 -14.02
N LYS A 620 5.50 -29.51 -14.72
CA LYS A 620 6.16 -30.69 -15.35
C LYS A 620 7.02 -31.50 -14.36
N GLY A 621 7.09 -31.11 -13.08
CA GLY A 621 7.87 -31.83 -12.07
C GLY A 621 9.38 -31.80 -12.29
N GLN A 622 9.90 -30.84 -13.05
CA GLN A 622 11.33 -30.68 -13.34
C GLN A 622 12.12 -30.11 -12.15
N ILE A 623 11.46 -29.72 -11.07
CA ILE A 623 12.06 -29.34 -9.79
C ILE A 623 11.92 -30.56 -8.86
N ALA A 624 13.01 -31.07 -8.36
CA ALA A 624 13.12 -32.35 -7.68
C ALA A 624 12.22 -32.50 -6.43
N ASN A 625 11.47 -33.57 -6.42
CA ASN A 625 10.55 -34.13 -5.43
C ASN A 625 9.12 -33.64 -5.45
N PRO A 626 8.15 -34.47 -5.91
CA PRO A 626 6.73 -34.18 -5.78
C PRO A 626 6.25 -34.62 -4.39
N VAL A 627 6.41 -33.77 -3.39
CA VAL A 627 5.53 -33.86 -2.22
C VAL A 627 4.27 -33.09 -2.60
N ALA A 628 3.19 -33.85 -2.87
CA ALA A 628 1.82 -33.43 -3.10
C ALA A 628 1.67 -31.95 -3.56
N SER A 629 1.90 -31.71 -4.86
CA SER A 629 1.49 -30.47 -5.50
C SER A 629 -0.01 -30.33 -5.29
N ASP A 630 -0.43 -29.28 -4.61
CA ASP A 630 -1.83 -28.93 -4.49
C ASP A 630 -2.37 -28.66 -5.90
N GLU A 631 -2.98 -29.69 -6.53
CA GLU A 631 -3.55 -29.60 -7.87
C GLU A 631 -4.57 -28.46 -7.99
N ARG A 632 -5.21 -28.09 -6.88
CA ARG A 632 -6.12 -26.95 -6.80
C ARG A 632 -5.37 -25.61 -6.91
N GLY A 633 -4.24 -25.47 -6.25
CA GLY A 633 -3.40 -24.26 -6.34
C GLY A 633 -2.86 -24.04 -7.76
N LEU A 634 -2.38 -25.09 -8.43
CA LEU A 634 -1.91 -25.01 -9.81
C LEU A 634 -3.05 -24.72 -10.81
N SER A 635 -4.25 -25.25 -10.59
CA SER A 635 -5.43 -24.97 -11.41
C SER A 635 -5.87 -23.50 -11.27
N LEU A 636 -5.86 -22.94 -10.04
CA LEU A 636 -6.16 -21.53 -9.78
C LEU A 636 -5.14 -20.59 -10.47
N LEU A 637 -3.85 -20.95 -10.46
CA LEU A 637 -2.82 -20.19 -11.17
C LEU A 637 -3.01 -20.25 -12.69
N GLY A 638 -3.48 -21.38 -13.24
CA GLY A 638 -3.83 -21.51 -14.66
C GLY A 638 -4.92 -20.52 -15.07
N GLY A 639 -5.97 -20.35 -14.27
CA GLY A 639 -7.01 -19.34 -14.48
C GLY A 639 -6.46 -17.91 -14.47
N ARG A 640 -5.61 -17.59 -13.49
CA ARG A 640 -4.94 -16.27 -13.41
C ARG A 640 -4.04 -15.97 -14.61
N VAL A 641 -3.32 -16.96 -15.13
CA VAL A 641 -2.50 -16.78 -16.34
C VAL A 641 -3.38 -16.39 -17.53
N THR A 642 -4.55 -17.02 -17.68
CA THR A 642 -5.51 -16.68 -18.75
C THR A 642 -6.06 -15.26 -18.60
N ASP A 643 -6.42 -14.85 -17.38
CA ASP A 643 -6.89 -13.50 -17.11
C ASP A 643 -5.80 -12.44 -17.39
N LEU A 644 -4.54 -12.75 -17.06
CA LEU A 644 -3.41 -11.86 -17.33
C LEU A 644 -3.11 -11.75 -18.83
N GLU A 645 -3.25 -12.82 -19.60
CA GLU A 645 -3.12 -12.79 -21.07
C GLU A 645 -4.16 -11.84 -21.68
N GLU A 646 -5.40 -11.91 -21.22
CA GLU A 646 -6.47 -11.00 -21.67
C GLU A 646 -6.17 -9.55 -21.32
N GLN A 647 -5.72 -9.28 -20.08
CA GLN A 647 -5.37 -7.94 -19.63
C GLN A 647 -4.18 -7.37 -20.39
N LEU A 648 -3.14 -8.14 -20.65
CA LEU A 648 -2.00 -7.74 -21.47
C LEU A 648 -2.45 -7.47 -22.92
N GLY A 649 -3.41 -8.23 -23.46
CA GLY A 649 -4.04 -7.97 -24.74
C GLY A 649 -4.70 -6.59 -24.76
N ARG A 650 -5.56 -6.29 -23.78
CA ARG A 650 -6.23 -4.99 -23.64
C ARG A 650 -5.23 -3.83 -23.39
N ALA A 651 -4.17 -4.07 -22.63
CA ALA A 651 -3.12 -3.08 -22.37
C ALA A 651 -2.37 -2.69 -23.66
N LYS A 652 -2.15 -3.63 -24.61
CA LYS A 652 -1.60 -3.35 -25.93
C LYS A 652 -2.51 -2.43 -26.75
N GLU A 653 -3.80 -2.46 -26.50
CA GLU A 653 -4.81 -1.58 -27.10
C GLU A 653 -4.85 -0.18 -26.48
N LYS A 654 -3.86 0.17 -25.65
CA LYS A 654 -3.72 1.45 -24.95
C LYS A 654 -4.77 1.71 -23.86
N ASP A 655 -5.27 0.65 -23.22
CA ASP A 655 -6.05 0.75 -21.98
C ASP A 655 -5.09 0.90 -20.77
N PRO A 656 -5.01 2.08 -20.14
CA PRO A 656 -4.10 2.33 -19.02
C PRO A 656 -4.45 1.52 -17.77
N ASP A 657 -5.74 1.24 -17.56
CA ASP A 657 -6.24 0.45 -16.44
C ASP A 657 -5.83 -1.03 -16.59
N ALA A 658 -6.01 -1.58 -17.80
CA ALA A 658 -5.56 -2.93 -18.12
C ALA A 658 -4.04 -3.09 -17.96
N ALA A 659 -3.25 -2.07 -18.33
CA ALA A 659 -1.80 -2.10 -18.15
C ALA A 659 -1.38 -2.16 -16.69
N GLU A 660 -1.99 -1.36 -15.81
CA GLU A 660 -1.67 -1.37 -14.39
C GLU A 660 -2.18 -2.64 -13.70
N LYS A 661 -3.36 -3.14 -14.11
CA LYS A 661 -3.91 -4.42 -13.65
C LYS A 661 -3.01 -5.59 -14.04
N ALA A 662 -2.52 -5.61 -15.30
CA ALA A 662 -1.58 -6.63 -15.76
C ALA A 662 -0.25 -6.57 -14.98
N ARG A 663 0.32 -5.38 -14.75
CA ARG A 663 1.54 -5.21 -13.98
C ARG A 663 1.43 -5.81 -12.58
N ARG A 664 0.37 -5.46 -11.85
CA ARG A 664 0.14 -5.99 -10.50
C ARG A 664 -0.14 -7.49 -10.50
N GLY A 665 -0.94 -7.96 -11.45
CA GLY A 665 -1.21 -9.37 -11.59
C GLY A 665 0.06 -10.20 -11.86
N ILE A 666 1.01 -9.65 -12.64
CA ILE A 666 2.32 -10.27 -12.85
C ILE A 666 3.12 -10.30 -11.54
N GLU A 667 3.13 -9.23 -10.76
CA GLU A 667 3.80 -9.19 -9.45
C GLU A 667 3.20 -10.21 -8.47
N GLU A 668 1.88 -10.33 -8.43
CA GLU A 668 1.19 -11.34 -7.62
C GLU A 668 1.48 -12.76 -8.10
N LEU A 669 1.51 -13.01 -9.42
CA LEU A 669 1.87 -14.30 -10.00
C LEU A 669 3.31 -14.66 -9.63
N LYS A 670 4.25 -13.71 -9.73
CA LYS A 670 5.64 -13.88 -9.29
C LYS A 670 5.71 -14.32 -7.83
N ALA A 671 5.01 -13.62 -6.94
CA ALA A 671 5.00 -13.93 -5.51
C ALA A 671 4.45 -15.33 -5.22
N GLN A 672 3.39 -15.75 -5.92
CA GLN A 672 2.79 -17.08 -5.74
C GLN A 672 3.70 -18.20 -6.28
N ILE A 673 4.34 -17.99 -7.43
CA ILE A 673 5.31 -18.93 -7.96
C ILE A 673 6.51 -19.07 -7.02
N ASP A 674 7.01 -17.95 -6.48
CA ASP A 674 8.11 -17.96 -5.50
C ASP A 674 7.73 -18.79 -4.25
N LEU A 675 6.51 -18.64 -3.71
CA LEU A 675 6.02 -19.44 -2.58
C LEU A 675 5.99 -20.94 -2.89
N ILE A 676 5.54 -21.32 -4.09
CA ILE A 676 5.51 -22.73 -4.51
C ILE A 676 6.94 -23.26 -4.64
N GLU A 677 7.84 -22.54 -5.30
CA GLU A 677 9.25 -22.95 -5.43
C GLU A 677 9.93 -23.04 -4.06
N GLU A 678 9.67 -22.12 -3.13
CA GLU A 678 10.19 -22.20 -1.77
C GLU A 678 9.65 -23.41 -1.04
N SER A 679 8.35 -23.69 -1.14
CA SER A 679 7.74 -24.85 -0.50
C SER A 679 8.36 -26.15 -0.99
N GLN A 680 8.73 -26.24 -2.28
CA GLN A 680 9.38 -27.39 -2.89
C GLN A 680 10.86 -27.51 -2.48
N LYS A 681 11.57 -26.41 -2.31
CA LYS A 681 12.98 -26.38 -1.85
C LYS A 681 13.14 -26.66 -0.37
N TRP A 682 12.13 -26.37 0.43
CA TRP A 682 12.19 -26.41 1.88
C TRP A 682 12.61 -27.76 2.48
N PRO A 683 12.05 -28.92 2.05
CA PRO A 683 12.51 -30.23 2.56
C PRO A 683 13.97 -30.53 2.26
N ALA A 684 14.45 -30.16 1.07
CA ALA A 684 15.85 -30.34 0.69
C ALA A 684 16.79 -29.43 1.53
N LEU A 685 16.37 -28.21 1.83
CA LEU A 685 17.11 -27.30 2.68
C LEU A 685 17.20 -27.80 4.13
N LEU A 686 16.11 -28.37 4.67
CA LEU A 686 16.12 -28.98 6.00
C LEU A 686 17.07 -30.18 6.06
N HIS A 687 17.08 -31.01 5.01
CA HIS A 687 18.02 -32.13 4.93
C HIS A 687 19.47 -31.63 4.92
N ARG A 688 19.80 -30.69 4.06
CA ARG A 688 21.13 -30.06 4.00
C ARG A 688 21.53 -29.38 5.32
N LEU A 689 20.56 -28.76 6.04
CA LEU A 689 20.80 -28.18 7.34
C LEU A 689 21.28 -29.23 8.34
N GLU A 690 20.63 -30.42 8.40
CA GLU A 690 21.02 -31.48 9.30
C GLU A 690 22.43 -32.05 8.96
N GLU A 691 22.72 -32.21 7.66
CA GLU A 691 24.05 -32.56 7.18
C GLU A 691 25.12 -31.54 7.60
N ALA A 692 24.85 -30.24 7.40
CA ALA A 692 25.76 -29.17 7.78
C ALA A 692 25.96 -29.07 9.30
N LYS A 693 24.91 -29.27 10.10
CA LYS A 693 25.00 -29.34 11.58
C LYS A 693 25.86 -30.50 12.02
N GLN A 694 25.62 -31.69 11.46
CA GLN A 694 26.39 -32.87 11.78
C GLN A 694 27.87 -32.65 11.44
N PHE A 695 28.17 -32.20 10.24
CA PHE A 695 29.52 -31.91 9.76
C PHE A 695 30.25 -30.91 10.66
N ALA A 696 29.63 -29.77 10.98
CA ALA A 696 30.22 -28.75 11.86
C ALA A 696 30.42 -29.27 13.30
N SER A 697 29.49 -30.10 13.78
CA SER A 697 29.59 -30.70 15.12
C SER A 697 30.75 -31.71 15.22
N GLU A 698 30.90 -32.58 14.22
CA GLU A 698 32.00 -33.55 14.13
C GLU A 698 33.37 -32.82 14.06
N ALA A 699 33.46 -31.79 13.22
CA ALA A 699 34.65 -30.93 13.12
C ALA A 699 35.00 -30.28 14.47
N THR A 700 33.99 -29.76 15.17
CA THR A 700 34.16 -29.05 16.45
C THR A 700 34.60 -30.03 17.55
N GLN A 701 34.02 -31.24 17.58
CA GLN A 701 34.42 -32.29 18.54
C GLN A 701 35.88 -32.73 18.33
N SER A 702 36.32 -32.81 17.06
CA SER A 702 37.69 -33.22 16.74
C SER A 702 38.71 -32.13 17.07
N SER A 703 38.35 -30.87 17.10
CA SER A 703 39.27 -29.75 17.38
C SER A 703 39.62 -29.58 18.85
N ASN A 704 38.76 -30.04 19.75
CA ASN A 704 38.86 -29.87 21.21
C ASN A 704 39.06 -28.40 21.68
N GLN A 705 38.70 -27.41 20.85
CA GLN A 705 38.86 -25.98 21.16
C GLN A 705 37.52 -25.36 21.60
N ILE A 706 37.48 -24.76 22.78
CA ILE A 706 36.30 -24.09 23.36
C ILE A 706 35.75 -23.01 22.42
N LYS A 707 36.65 -22.26 21.76
CA LYS A 707 36.25 -21.19 20.82
C LYS A 707 35.45 -21.70 19.62
N ASP A 708 35.74 -22.88 19.11
CA ASP A 708 35.02 -23.46 17.97
C ASP A 708 33.62 -23.93 18.42
N SER A 709 33.50 -24.47 19.62
CA SER A 709 32.22 -24.84 20.23
C SER A 709 31.31 -23.61 20.45
N ASP A 710 31.89 -22.52 20.97
CA ASP A 710 31.13 -21.26 21.16
C ASP A 710 30.63 -20.66 19.83
N ARG A 711 31.44 -20.74 18.77
CA ARG A 711 31.04 -20.29 17.42
C ARG A 711 29.89 -21.13 16.88
N LEU A 712 29.99 -22.46 17.02
CA LEU A 712 28.94 -23.39 16.60
C LEU A 712 27.62 -23.08 17.32
N GLN A 713 27.66 -22.92 18.66
CA GLN A 713 26.46 -22.61 19.45
C GLN A 713 25.78 -21.29 19.03
N LYS A 714 26.55 -20.26 18.71
CA LYS A 714 26.01 -18.99 18.20
C LYS A 714 25.27 -19.16 16.88
N ILE A 715 25.82 -19.95 15.95
CA ILE A 715 25.17 -20.22 14.67
C ILE A 715 23.89 -21.05 14.86
N LEU A 716 23.94 -22.06 15.71
CA LEU A 716 22.80 -22.93 16.02
C LEU A 716 21.65 -22.19 16.70
N ALA A 717 21.93 -21.15 17.49
CA ALA A 717 20.90 -20.31 18.10
C ALA A 717 20.06 -19.55 17.10
N GLU A 718 20.57 -19.28 15.89
CA GLU A 718 19.82 -18.59 14.82
C GLU A 718 18.92 -19.53 14.00
N VAL A 719 19.15 -20.86 14.08
CA VAL A 719 18.44 -21.85 13.27
C VAL A 719 16.94 -21.85 13.56
N GLY A 720 16.55 -21.85 14.85
CA GLY A 720 15.15 -21.94 15.27
C GLY A 720 14.31 -20.84 14.64
N SER A 721 14.76 -19.59 14.74
CA SER A 721 14.05 -18.43 14.17
C SER A 721 13.99 -18.44 12.63
N ALA A 722 15.00 -18.98 11.95
CA ALA A 722 15.02 -19.11 10.50
C ALA A 722 14.06 -20.22 10.02
N VAL A 723 13.94 -21.31 10.77
CA VAL A 723 13.04 -22.43 10.48
C VAL A 723 11.58 -22.03 10.75
N GLU A 724 11.30 -21.38 11.88
CA GLU A 724 9.95 -20.87 12.21
C GLU A 724 9.45 -19.85 11.19
N ALA A 725 10.33 -18.93 10.74
CA ALA A 725 10.01 -17.95 9.74
C ALA A 725 9.94 -18.52 8.31
N LYS A 726 10.27 -19.80 8.07
CA LYS A 726 10.40 -20.43 6.75
C LYS A 726 11.25 -19.62 5.77
N ASN A 727 12.29 -18.95 6.25
CA ASN A 727 13.15 -18.08 5.46
C ASN A 727 14.29 -18.90 4.81
N SER A 728 14.11 -19.26 3.54
CA SER A 728 15.05 -20.10 2.78
C SER A 728 16.43 -19.47 2.62
N GLN A 729 16.50 -18.17 2.34
CA GLN A 729 17.78 -17.45 2.15
C GLN A 729 18.58 -17.39 3.45
N ARG A 730 17.90 -17.09 4.58
CA ARG A 730 18.56 -17.10 5.89
C ARG A 730 19.04 -18.48 6.26
N LEU A 731 18.26 -19.50 5.93
CA LEU A 731 18.63 -20.90 6.18
C LEU A 731 19.83 -21.33 5.32
N GLU A 732 19.85 -20.97 4.03
CA GLU A 732 21.00 -21.20 3.14
C GLU A 732 22.28 -20.51 3.66
N LYS A 733 22.16 -19.28 4.17
CA LYS A 733 23.27 -18.55 4.77
C LYS A 733 23.80 -19.26 6.03
N ILE A 734 22.89 -19.75 6.89
CA ILE A 734 23.25 -20.53 8.08
C ILE A 734 23.95 -21.82 7.67
N ILE A 735 23.41 -22.57 6.69
CA ILE A 735 24.03 -23.80 6.15
C ILE A 735 25.45 -23.50 5.66
N SER A 736 25.60 -22.47 4.80
CA SER A 736 26.92 -22.05 4.30
C SER A 736 27.89 -21.64 5.41
N THR A 737 27.39 -21.03 6.49
CA THR A 737 28.21 -20.64 7.65
C THR A 737 28.64 -21.87 8.46
N LEU A 738 27.75 -22.86 8.65
CA LEU A 738 28.07 -24.13 9.30
C LEU A 738 29.10 -24.91 8.48
N ASP A 739 28.88 -25.02 7.16
CA ASP A 739 29.84 -25.67 6.27
C ASP A 739 31.22 -25.00 6.34
N SER A 740 31.24 -23.66 6.28
CA SER A 740 32.48 -22.88 6.36
C SER A 740 33.20 -23.07 7.69
N LEU A 741 32.48 -23.12 8.79
CA LEU A 741 33.03 -23.39 10.11
C LEU A 741 33.65 -24.81 10.17
N GLY A 742 32.90 -25.84 9.70
CA GLY A 742 33.37 -27.22 9.66
C GLY A 742 34.66 -27.35 8.85
N TRP A 743 34.68 -26.78 7.64
CA TRP A 743 35.86 -26.79 6.78
C TRP A 743 37.06 -26.03 7.39
N GLU A 744 36.83 -24.88 8.01
CA GLU A 744 37.91 -24.12 8.67
C GLU A 744 38.58 -24.95 9.78
N ILE A 745 37.79 -25.69 10.55
CA ILE A 745 38.28 -26.55 11.63
C ILE A 745 39.04 -27.75 11.09
N TRP A 746 38.46 -28.47 10.10
CA TRP A 746 39.14 -29.62 9.48
C TRP A 746 40.45 -29.25 8.80
N ALA A 747 40.48 -28.06 8.11
CA ALA A 747 41.70 -27.59 7.45
C ALA A 747 42.87 -27.24 8.40
N ARG A 748 42.62 -27.15 9.71
CA ARG A 748 43.67 -26.98 10.74
C ARG A 748 44.34 -28.31 11.11
N GLN A 749 43.68 -29.46 10.79
CA GLN A 749 44.14 -30.80 11.17
C GLN A 749 45.04 -31.38 10.09
N ASP A 750 46.17 -31.97 10.49
CA ASP A 750 47.14 -32.51 9.56
C ASP A 750 46.62 -33.74 8.81
N ASP A 751 45.83 -34.60 9.50
CA ASP A 751 45.23 -35.80 8.96
C ASP A 751 44.27 -35.49 7.78
N PHE A 752 43.60 -34.31 7.82
CA PHE A 752 42.77 -33.85 6.71
C PHE A 752 43.59 -33.70 5.42
N TRP A 753 44.78 -33.15 5.52
CA TRP A 753 45.63 -32.94 4.36
C TRP A 753 46.22 -34.21 3.80
N VAL A 754 46.54 -35.18 4.69
CA VAL A 754 46.95 -36.52 4.27
C VAL A 754 45.83 -37.25 3.54
N THR A 755 44.61 -37.21 4.07
CA THR A 755 43.42 -37.80 3.41
C THR A 755 43.11 -37.11 2.09
N SER A 756 43.17 -35.76 2.04
CA SER A 756 42.94 -34.98 0.84
C SER A 756 43.99 -35.25 -0.25
N PHE A 757 45.23 -35.46 0.15
CA PHE A 757 46.32 -35.88 -0.75
C PHE A 757 46.03 -37.21 -1.42
N HIS A 758 45.67 -38.24 -0.61
CA HIS A 758 45.32 -39.54 -1.16
C HIS A 758 44.09 -39.52 -2.07
N ASN A 759 43.14 -38.66 -1.78
CA ASN A 759 41.93 -38.50 -2.62
C ASN A 759 42.26 -37.87 -3.95
N VAL A 760 43.04 -36.77 -3.98
CA VAL A 760 43.40 -36.10 -5.25
C VAL A 760 44.36 -36.95 -6.09
N ALA A 761 45.20 -37.75 -5.47
CA ALA A 761 46.13 -38.67 -6.16
C ALA A 761 45.39 -39.74 -6.98
N LYS A 762 44.14 -40.10 -6.62
CA LYS A 762 43.29 -41.04 -7.42
C LYS A 762 42.99 -40.51 -8.84
N TYR A 763 43.10 -39.21 -9.01
CA TYR A 763 42.85 -38.55 -10.29
C TYR A 763 44.12 -38.32 -11.14
N ALA A 764 45.26 -38.99 -10.81
CA ALA A 764 46.53 -38.82 -11.47
C ALA A 764 46.44 -39.01 -13.01
N ASP A 765 45.64 -39.93 -13.47
CA ASP A 765 45.43 -40.20 -14.89
C ASP A 765 44.67 -39.10 -15.62
N ARG A 766 43.93 -38.22 -14.88
CA ARG A 766 43.07 -37.16 -15.40
C ARG A 766 43.71 -35.78 -15.26
N PHE A 767 44.93 -35.63 -14.74
CA PHE A 767 45.58 -34.34 -14.60
C PHE A 767 45.82 -33.66 -15.96
N ILE A 768 45.54 -32.35 -15.98
CA ILE A 768 45.80 -31.50 -17.16
C ILE A 768 47.29 -31.50 -17.53
N ASP A 769 48.16 -31.43 -16.51
CA ASP A 769 49.61 -31.61 -16.60
C ASP A 769 50.00 -32.86 -15.79
N LYS A 770 50.12 -33.97 -16.50
CA LYS A 770 50.48 -35.27 -15.90
C LYS A 770 51.90 -35.31 -15.32
N GLN A 771 52.83 -34.60 -15.99
CA GLN A 771 54.23 -34.58 -15.57
C GLN A 771 54.39 -33.84 -14.23
N ARG A 772 53.77 -32.64 -14.16
CA ARG A 772 53.75 -31.84 -12.94
C ARG A 772 52.96 -32.54 -11.82
N GLY A 773 51.81 -33.13 -12.15
CA GLY A 773 50.97 -33.89 -11.20
C GLY A 773 51.69 -35.06 -10.57
N ASN A 774 52.44 -35.87 -11.36
CA ASN A 774 53.20 -37.00 -10.86
C ASN A 774 54.37 -36.52 -9.96
N SER A 775 55.09 -35.45 -10.33
CA SER A 775 56.09 -34.83 -9.48
C SER A 775 55.53 -34.41 -8.12
N LEU A 776 54.36 -33.76 -8.11
CA LEU A 776 53.66 -33.33 -6.90
C LEU A 776 53.18 -34.50 -6.06
N ILE A 777 52.83 -35.66 -6.64
CA ILE A 777 52.51 -36.86 -5.90
C ILE A 777 53.74 -37.43 -5.19
N GLU A 778 54.90 -37.44 -5.85
CA GLU A 778 56.16 -37.88 -5.23
C GLU A 778 56.59 -36.94 -4.11
N GLU A 779 56.54 -35.62 -4.35
CA GLU A 779 56.84 -34.57 -3.37
C GLU A 779 55.89 -34.65 -2.18
N GLY A 780 54.59 -34.91 -2.39
CA GLY A 780 53.56 -35.05 -1.34
C GLY A 780 53.75 -36.28 -0.50
N SER A 781 54.12 -37.40 -1.11
CA SER A 781 54.43 -38.64 -0.38
C SER A 781 55.66 -38.45 0.53
N LEU A 782 56.69 -37.78 0.06
CA LEU A 782 57.86 -37.41 0.86
C LEU A 782 57.53 -36.45 1.97
N ALA A 783 56.62 -35.49 1.73
CA ALA A 783 56.18 -34.54 2.73
C ALA A 783 55.40 -35.24 3.88
N ILE A 784 54.58 -36.26 3.57
CA ILE A 784 53.90 -37.11 4.56
C ILE A 784 54.92 -37.90 5.40
N GLU A 785 55.86 -38.55 4.77
CA GLU A 785 56.92 -39.31 5.47
C GLU A 785 57.78 -38.46 6.43
N ARG A 786 57.98 -37.18 6.05
CA ARG A 786 58.72 -36.21 6.86
C ARG A 786 57.85 -35.44 7.86
N SER A 787 56.52 -35.67 7.88
CA SER A 787 55.57 -34.90 8.68
C SER A 787 55.61 -33.41 8.35
N ASP A 788 55.96 -33.02 7.12
CA ASP A 788 55.98 -31.64 6.62
C ASP A 788 54.58 -31.27 6.05
N PHE A 789 53.66 -31.04 6.99
CA PHE A 789 52.29 -30.71 6.62
C PHE A 789 52.10 -29.31 5.99
N ALA A 790 53.09 -28.41 6.19
CA ALA A 790 53.06 -27.10 5.52
C ALA A 790 53.26 -27.24 4.01
N SER A 791 54.27 -28.04 3.59
CA SER A 791 54.49 -28.37 2.18
C SER A 791 53.36 -29.19 1.61
N LEU A 792 52.85 -30.18 2.36
CA LEU A 792 51.71 -31.03 1.94
C LEU A 792 50.45 -30.20 1.61
N ARG A 793 50.13 -29.19 2.43
CA ARG A 793 49.01 -28.28 2.18
C ARG A 793 49.13 -27.53 0.83
N SER A 794 50.34 -27.10 0.50
CA SER A 794 50.59 -26.44 -0.76
C SER A 794 50.48 -27.38 -1.98
N ILE A 795 51.07 -28.56 -1.84
CA ILE A 795 51.02 -29.63 -2.84
C ILE A 795 49.60 -30.07 -3.15
N VAL A 796 48.81 -30.33 -2.11
CA VAL A 796 47.38 -30.75 -2.30
C VAL A 796 46.58 -29.68 -3.02
N ARG A 797 46.81 -28.41 -2.72
CA ARG A 797 46.11 -27.30 -3.44
C ARG A 797 46.48 -27.24 -4.92
N GLU A 798 47.77 -27.41 -5.23
CA GLU A 798 48.28 -27.46 -6.58
C GLU A 798 47.76 -28.67 -7.35
N LEU A 799 47.75 -29.86 -6.72
CA LEU A 799 47.15 -31.06 -7.33
C LEU A 799 45.70 -30.89 -7.70
N TRP A 800 44.86 -30.29 -6.81
CA TRP A 800 43.47 -30.03 -7.14
C TRP A 800 43.26 -29.01 -8.29
N SER A 801 44.21 -28.12 -8.51
CA SER A 801 44.19 -27.20 -9.64
C SER A 801 44.48 -27.91 -10.98
N LEU A 802 45.16 -29.06 -10.96
CA LEU A 802 45.47 -29.86 -12.15
C LEU A 802 44.32 -30.85 -12.53
N VAL A 803 43.35 -31.07 -11.70
CA VAL A 803 42.20 -31.92 -12.03
C VAL A 803 41.21 -31.12 -12.89
N PRO A 804 40.82 -31.57 -14.13
CA PRO A 804 39.84 -30.90 -14.97
C PRO A 804 38.46 -30.87 -14.33
N ASP A 805 37.67 -29.84 -14.67
CA ASP A 805 36.28 -29.74 -14.18
C ASP A 805 35.39 -30.69 -14.97
N SER A 806 34.76 -31.65 -14.27
CA SER A 806 33.71 -32.55 -14.75
C SER A 806 32.61 -32.61 -13.71
N GLU A 807 31.41 -33.13 -14.04
CA GLU A 807 30.31 -33.30 -13.07
C GLU A 807 30.72 -34.10 -11.83
N GLU A 808 31.56 -35.11 -12.03
CA GLU A 808 32.05 -35.98 -10.95
C GLU A 808 33.11 -35.27 -10.10
N THR A 809 34.05 -34.56 -10.73
CA THR A 809 35.13 -33.85 -10.05
C THR A 809 34.65 -32.52 -9.44
N THR A 810 33.58 -31.92 -9.97
CA THR A 810 32.99 -30.70 -9.41
C THR A 810 32.34 -30.99 -8.05
N LYS A 811 31.72 -32.12 -7.86
CA LYS A 811 31.20 -32.54 -6.55
C LYS A 811 32.31 -32.70 -5.52
N GLU A 812 33.42 -33.34 -5.85
CA GLU A 812 34.56 -33.52 -4.94
C GLU A 812 35.39 -32.21 -4.76
N LYS A 813 35.54 -31.43 -5.79
CA LYS A 813 36.10 -30.06 -5.70
C LYS A 813 35.28 -29.12 -4.83
N THR A 814 33.95 -29.25 -4.78
CA THR A 814 33.10 -28.47 -3.86
C THR A 814 33.30 -28.83 -2.42
N LEU A 815 33.84 -29.99 -2.13
CA LEU A 815 34.27 -30.37 -0.77
C LEU A 815 35.49 -29.58 -0.25
N VAL A 816 36.24 -28.87 -1.13
CA VAL A 816 37.34 -27.98 -0.72
C VAL A 816 36.87 -26.51 -0.85
N PRO A 817 36.79 -25.73 0.26
CA PRO A 817 36.22 -24.38 0.24
C PRO A 817 36.86 -23.46 -0.81
N SER A 818 36.04 -22.64 -1.46
CA SER A 818 36.46 -21.66 -2.46
C SER A 818 37.48 -20.64 -1.89
N SER A 819 37.45 -20.38 -0.57
CA SER A 819 38.44 -19.58 0.15
C SER A 819 39.84 -20.24 0.21
N LEU A 820 39.91 -21.55 0.12
CA LEU A 820 41.17 -22.31 0.05
C LEU A 820 41.67 -22.44 -1.41
N ARG A 821 40.81 -22.23 -2.42
CA ARG A 821 41.16 -22.24 -3.86
C ARG A 821 41.67 -20.87 -4.35
N LYS A 822 41.19 -19.76 -3.81
CA LYS A 822 41.36 -18.39 -4.36
C LYS A 822 42.67 -17.68 -4.00
N LYS A 823 43.63 -18.31 -3.32
CA LYS A 823 44.95 -17.67 -3.09
C LYS A 823 45.99 -17.86 -4.19
N THR A 824 45.59 -18.49 -5.31
CA THR A 824 46.53 -18.74 -6.42
C THR A 824 46.25 -17.98 -7.73
N MET A 825 45.24 -17.10 -7.77
CA MET A 825 44.96 -16.25 -8.94
C MET A 825 45.16 -14.76 -8.67
N GLY A 826 46.26 -14.40 -8.07
CA GLY A 826 46.60 -13.01 -7.84
C GLY A 826 48.07 -12.75 -8.11
N TYR A 827 48.51 -12.99 -9.35
CA TYR A 827 49.72 -12.42 -9.99
C TYR A 827 49.82 -12.99 -11.41
N LEU A 828 49.20 -12.28 -12.33
CA LEU A 828 49.64 -11.99 -13.67
C LEU A 828 48.83 -10.84 -14.23
#